data_6341a8cc41d439a3b3a80b7c6f2fde8b
#
_entry.id   6341a8cc41d439a3b3a80b7c6f2fde8b
#
_cell.length_a   1.000
_cell.length_b   1.000
_cell.length_c   1.000
_cell.angle_alpha   90.00
_cell.angle_beta   90.00
_cell.angle_gamma   90.00
#
_symmetry.space_group_name_H-M   'P 1'
#
loop_
_entity.id
_entity.type
_entity.pdbx_description
1 polymer ?
#
loop_
_entity_poly.entity_id
_entity_poly.type
_entity_poly.pdbx_seq_one_letter_code
_entity_poly.pdbx_strand_id
1 'polypeptide(L)'
;MLRIAAGSAVAGSLLLSAQPAQPAWAAGDAYDVLRLRWRDLLTGTGFDPAAEPYATALRGLGDRAGAVYATMAPGAGSLWPDLPLGSVSANITGSYVRLRTMALAWAQPGTGLTGDAGLGAAIAAGLDHLQAGAYTPTATAYGNWWDWQIGAPQALLDTCVLAYEVLTAAALSGQLASVDRQVPDAKVASYTGTSTGANRVDLCRVLALRGLLGRSSAKLATAAGALSPVFPYVRSGDGLYADGSFVQHTWVPYTGSYGEVMLGGLSKLFALLAGSAWQITDPQRQTVFDSVTAAYAPFLYNGLVMDSVSGRAPSRGLQSADLLQLQQDDHGRGHTIIGHILRLADSGAAPAAQSAGWRAAVKGWITRDRYRPYLTNAAVDLPELARAQRLLADGSVTASGEPAGARVFAMDRAVVRRAGWAASLSLCSARTTFYETGNGENLRGWHTNNGLLAWWGADYGNGQYSDAFWPTVDPYRLPGTTVSRTPLADAAGGAWGAARPAAVWAGGATDGSYAAVGQDVRGLSSTLSGRKSWFLLDDSVVCLGAGISCADGVPVETVIDNRNLGAAGTHALTVDGVRQPDTLGWSGRPVGVRSLAIAGFGGYVFPGGATVNAARQERTGSWHDINVNGSTQALTRRYLTLWFDHGTDPAGAAYSYLLMPGADAAAAAARAAAPTVTVLANTASVQAISDSASGVTAANFFAAGTAGPVTVSAPASVLLRESAGALAITVCDPSRASATVTVTVARSGYLEAQAGPGVTVLSVDGAVTLLVEVGGAQGAGRGVTLRRSGTPAVAVASALAPTRDSYLRDGTYGDTNYGTATALTVKNTNTAGSGFGRRALFGFDTSAVQGAVRRAVLWTYGAVADSGGTQTSLQAFATGGEAWTETAVTWNRSPSLGAALGSGRISGTADWVGLDVTAAVAAAAGGGLTLAVWQPLGAVGLAVNLNSRESTAHQPFLEVISS
;
A
#
# COMPACT_ATOMS: atom_id res chain seq x y z
N MET A 1 -49.74 -51.84 36.43
CA MET A 1 -50.20 -50.42 36.50
C MET A 1 -49.39 -49.65 35.46
N LEU A 2 -50.14 -49.16 34.51
CA LEU A 2 -49.67 -48.37 33.38
C LEU A 2 -49.03 -47.02 33.79
N ARG A 3 -47.95 -46.60 33.17
CA ARG A 3 -47.72 -45.18 32.90
C ARG A 3 -46.96 -45.05 31.56
N ILE A 4 -47.60 -44.41 30.61
CA ILE A 4 -47.18 -43.98 29.35
C ILE A 4 -46.22 -42.81 29.53
N ALA A 5 -45.04 -42.83 28.90
CA ALA A 5 -44.18 -41.67 28.74
C ALA A 5 -44.17 -41.30 27.24
N ALA A 6 -44.69 -40.09 26.96
CA ALA A 6 -44.69 -39.47 25.65
C ALA A 6 -43.29 -39.02 25.28
N GLY A 7 -42.81 -39.42 24.14
CA GLY A 7 -41.56 -38.91 23.59
C GLY A 7 -41.74 -37.52 22.96
N SER A 8 -40.97 -36.55 23.41
CA SER A 8 -40.87 -35.23 22.78
C SER A 8 -39.84 -35.28 21.68
N ALA A 9 -40.27 -35.13 20.45
CA ALA A 9 -39.38 -34.87 19.32
C ALA A 9 -38.80 -33.44 19.43
N VAL A 10 -37.52 -33.34 19.60
CA VAL A 10 -36.78 -32.06 19.48
C VAL A 10 -36.58 -31.80 17.99
N ALA A 11 -37.38 -30.88 17.45
CA ALA A 11 -37.14 -30.29 16.15
C ALA A 11 -35.92 -29.33 16.26
N GLY A 12 -34.80 -29.71 15.69
CA GLY A 12 -33.65 -28.81 15.53
C GLY A 12 -34.00 -27.67 14.58
N SER A 13 -34.20 -26.48 15.12
CA SER A 13 -34.35 -25.27 14.33
C SER A 13 -32.95 -24.86 13.81
N LEU A 14 -32.73 -25.03 12.51
CA LEU A 14 -31.65 -24.39 11.80
C LEU A 14 -31.87 -22.87 11.92
N LEU A 15 -31.12 -22.23 12.80
CA LEU A 15 -30.97 -20.78 12.80
C LEU A 15 -30.13 -20.41 11.59
N LEU A 16 -30.80 -20.16 10.46
CA LEU A 16 -30.27 -19.32 9.40
C LEU A 16 -29.98 -17.96 10.07
N SER A 17 -28.68 -17.62 10.19
CA SER A 17 -28.25 -16.29 10.56
C SER A 17 -28.77 -15.33 9.49
N ALA A 18 -29.88 -14.66 9.79
CA ALA A 18 -30.36 -13.55 8.98
C ALA A 18 -29.27 -12.49 8.96
N GLN A 19 -28.71 -12.21 7.80
CA GLN A 19 -28.03 -10.95 7.58
C GLN A 19 -28.97 -9.83 8.03
N PRO A 20 -28.50 -8.80 8.75
CA PRO A 20 -29.36 -7.69 9.09
C PRO A 20 -29.94 -7.14 7.78
N ALA A 21 -31.26 -7.20 7.67
CA ALA A 21 -31.99 -6.63 6.57
C ALA A 21 -31.56 -5.16 6.46
N GLN A 22 -31.09 -4.74 5.29
CA GLN A 22 -30.90 -3.32 5.02
C GLN A 22 -32.23 -2.63 5.33
N PRO A 23 -32.23 -1.49 6.05
CA PRO A 23 -33.45 -0.80 6.35
C PRO A 23 -34.19 -0.52 5.04
N ALA A 24 -35.45 -0.92 4.96
CA ALA A 24 -36.34 -0.59 3.85
C ALA A 24 -36.48 0.93 3.82
N TRP A 25 -35.80 1.57 2.88
CA TRP A 25 -35.89 3.01 2.68
C TRP A 25 -37.33 3.37 2.29
N ALA A 26 -37.95 4.28 3.02
CA ALA A 26 -39.24 4.83 2.64
C ALA A 26 -39.16 5.36 1.20
N ALA A 27 -40.27 5.26 0.46
CA ALA A 27 -40.37 5.57 -0.98
C ALA A 27 -40.08 7.04 -1.32
N GLY A 28 -38.81 7.45 -1.18
CA GLY A 28 -38.23 8.64 -1.80
C GLY A 28 -37.70 8.26 -3.19
N ASP A 29 -37.52 9.23 -4.08
CA ASP A 29 -36.89 8.92 -5.34
C ASP A 29 -35.41 8.55 -5.17
N ALA A 30 -34.80 7.97 -6.23
CA ALA A 30 -33.44 7.46 -6.18
C ALA A 30 -32.40 8.52 -5.76
N TYR A 31 -32.65 9.80 -6.03
CA TYR A 31 -31.71 10.88 -5.67
C TYR A 31 -31.80 11.22 -4.18
N ASP A 32 -32.98 11.24 -3.59
CA ASP A 32 -33.14 11.46 -2.15
C ASP A 32 -32.58 10.27 -1.34
N VAL A 33 -32.74 9.04 -1.82
CA VAL A 33 -32.08 7.86 -1.23
C VAL A 33 -30.56 8.03 -1.20
N LEU A 34 -29.95 8.47 -2.30
CA LEU A 34 -28.50 8.70 -2.35
C LEU A 34 -28.09 9.90 -1.50
N ARG A 35 -28.89 10.98 -1.45
CA ARG A 35 -28.63 12.15 -0.60
C ARG A 35 -28.59 11.77 0.87
N LEU A 36 -29.58 11.01 1.34
CA LEU A 36 -29.63 10.54 2.71
C LEU A 36 -28.47 9.58 3.02
N ARG A 37 -28.12 8.68 2.09
CA ARG A 37 -26.97 7.80 2.22
C ARG A 37 -25.65 8.60 2.32
N TRP A 38 -25.51 9.68 1.55
CA TRP A 38 -24.32 10.54 1.67
C TRP A 38 -24.29 11.27 3.02
N ARG A 39 -25.44 11.79 3.48
CA ARG A 39 -25.55 12.35 4.82
C ARG A 39 -25.11 11.35 5.89
N ASP A 40 -25.57 10.10 5.81
CA ASP A 40 -25.22 9.05 6.75
C ASP A 40 -23.73 8.66 6.68
N LEU A 41 -23.11 8.78 5.51
CA LEU A 41 -21.65 8.64 5.37
C LEU A 41 -20.86 9.77 6.06
N LEU A 42 -21.44 10.96 6.19
CA LEU A 42 -20.84 12.12 6.86
C LEU A 42 -21.13 12.17 8.36
N THR A 43 -22.31 11.76 8.79
CA THR A 43 -22.77 11.87 10.20
C THR A 43 -22.62 10.58 10.98
N GLY A 44 -22.63 9.42 10.31
CA GLY A 44 -22.67 8.10 10.94
C GLY A 44 -24.09 7.72 11.42
N THR A 45 -24.27 6.44 11.65
CA THR A 45 -25.54 5.86 12.12
C THR A 45 -25.28 4.71 13.08
N GLY A 46 -26.32 4.32 13.85
CA GLY A 46 -26.32 3.11 14.66
C GLY A 46 -25.46 3.21 15.93
N PHE A 47 -25.37 4.36 16.56
CA PHE A 47 -24.74 4.60 17.85
C PHE A 47 -25.64 5.48 18.72
N ASP A 48 -25.45 5.42 20.03
CA ASP A 48 -26.09 6.30 21.01
C ASP A 48 -25.26 7.58 21.16
N PRO A 49 -25.78 8.77 20.82
CA PRO A 49 -25.05 10.03 20.97
C PRO A 49 -24.65 10.38 22.40
N ALA A 50 -25.32 9.79 23.41
CA ALA A 50 -25.01 10.01 24.82
C ALA A 50 -23.92 9.06 25.36
N ALA A 51 -23.60 8.00 24.62
CA ALA A 51 -22.58 7.03 25.03
C ALA A 51 -21.16 7.49 24.63
N GLU A 52 -20.16 7.14 25.46
CA GLU A 52 -18.76 7.33 25.06
C GLU A 52 -18.31 6.23 24.05
N PRO A 53 -17.46 6.57 23.11
CA PRO A 53 -16.72 7.83 22.91
C PRO A 53 -17.49 8.90 22.11
N TYR A 54 -18.71 8.64 21.69
CA TYR A 54 -19.48 9.54 20.80
C TYR A 54 -19.85 10.85 21.48
N ALA A 55 -20.26 10.80 22.75
CA ALA A 55 -20.64 12.00 23.48
C ALA A 55 -19.49 13.02 23.55
N THR A 56 -18.26 12.57 23.75
CA THR A 56 -17.08 13.44 23.73
C THR A 56 -16.77 13.99 22.34
N ALA A 57 -16.86 13.15 21.30
CA ALA A 57 -16.64 13.56 19.92
C ALA A 57 -17.69 14.59 19.44
N LEU A 58 -18.96 14.38 19.81
CA LEU A 58 -20.08 15.26 19.47
C LEU A 58 -20.00 16.60 20.19
N ARG A 59 -19.67 16.63 21.48
CA ARG A 59 -19.38 17.88 22.19
C ARG A 59 -18.25 18.65 21.51
N GLY A 60 -17.13 17.99 21.21
CA GLY A 60 -16.02 18.64 20.49
C GLY A 60 -16.41 19.16 19.12
N LEU A 61 -17.31 18.48 18.38
CA LEU A 61 -17.87 19.02 17.13
C LEU A 61 -18.74 20.26 17.37
N GLY A 62 -19.60 20.21 18.39
CA GLY A 62 -20.43 21.36 18.78
C GLY A 62 -19.60 22.59 19.17
N ASP A 63 -18.59 22.38 20.02
CA ASP A 63 -17.67 23.45 20.46
C ASP A 63 -16.95 24.10 19.27
N ARG A 64 -16.45 23.29 18.33
CA ARG A 64 -15.81 23.78 17.10
C ARG A 64 -16.76 24.60 16.24
N ALA A 65 -17.95 24.06 15.98
CA ALA A 65 -18.95 24.72 15.18
C ALA A 65 -19.41 26.04 15.83
N GLY A 66 -19.58 26.04 17.17
CA GLY A 66 -19.90 27.22 17.94
C GLY A 66 -18.81 28.30 17.85
N ALA A 67 -17.55 27.91 17.97
CA ALA A 67 -16.41 28.84 17.82
C ALA A 67 -16.34 29.43 16.41
N VAL A 68 -16.51 28.61 15.39
CA VAL A 68 -16.57 29.05 13.99
C VAL A 68 -17.74 29.97 13.75
N TYR A 69 -18.92 29.63 14.26
CA TYR A 69 -20.13 30.45 14.13
C TYR A 69 -19.99 31.82 14.84
N ALA A 70 -19.43 31.82 16.05
CA ALA A 70 -19.22 33.05 16.84
C ALA A 70 -18.27 34.05 16.15
N THR A 71 -17.36 33.59 15.30
CA THR A 71 -16.40 34.43 14.57
C THR A 71 -16.86 34.77 13.14
N MET A 72 -18.03 34.30 12.72
CA MET A 72 -18.60 34.59 11.40
C MET A 72 -19.04 36.06 11.35
N ALA A 73 -18.44 36.81 10.45
CA ALA A 73 -18.71 38.27 10.27
C ALA A 73 -18.71 38.60 8.79
N PRO A 74 -19.86 38.38 8.09
CA PRO A 74 -19.99 38.64 6.66
C PRO A 74 -19.71 40.11 6.32
N GLY A 75 -18.77 40.35 5.42
CA GLY A 75 -18.39 41.63 4.90
C GLY A 75 -18.13 41.60 3.40
N ALA A 76 -17.91 42.75 2.76
CA ALA A 76 -17.76 42.82 1.30
C ALA A 76 -16.61 41.96 0.73
N GLY A 77 -15.61 41.61 1.53
CA GLY A 77 -14.44 40.85 1.09
C GLY A 77 -14.15 39.57 1.89
N SER A 78 -15.06 39.15 2.78
CA SER A 78 -14.85 37.89 3.55
C SER A 78 -16.14 37.43 4.21
N LEU A 79 -16.21 36.13 4.51
CA LEU A 79 -17.22 35.56 5.40
C LEU A 79 -16.68 35.45 6.84
N TRP A 80 -15.37 35.28 6.98
CA TRP A 80 -14.59 35.40 8.21
C TRP A 80 -13.42 36.37 7.99
N PRO A 81 -13.17 37.36 8.87
CA PRO A 81 -12.12 38.35 8.69
C PRO A 81 -10.71 37.80 8.48
N ASP A 82 -10.42 36.64 9.05
CA ASP A 82 -9.13 35.92 8.91
C ASP A 82 -9.01 35.12 7.61
N LEU A 83 -10.07 35.05 6.81
CA LEU A 83 -10.11 34.39 5.49
C LEU A 83 -10.52 35.39 4.39
N PRO A 84 -9.72 36.42 4.10
CA PRO A 84 -10.05 37.42 3.06
C PRO A 84 -10.14 36.76 1.68
N LEU A 85 -11.16 37.11 0.91
CA LEU A 85 -11.43 36.59 -0.42
C LEU A 85 -10.77 37.49 -1.50
N GLY A 86 -10.56 36.93 -2.71
CA GLY A 86 -10.09 37.68 -3.88
C GLY A 86 -8.59 37.59 -4.18
N SER A 87 -7.74 37.13 -3.25
CA SER A 87 -6.29 37.03 -3.46
C SER A 87 -5.71 35.64 -3.18
N VAL A 88 -6.20 34.97 -2.15
CA VAL A 88 -5.73 33.65 -1.72
C VAL A 88 -6.86 32.62 -1.94
N SER A 89 -6.72 31.73 -2.93
CA SER A 89 -7.76 30.75 -3.28
C SER A 89 -8.08 29.79 -2.13
N ALA A 90 -7.10 29.45 -1.30
CA ALA A 90 -7.29 28.58 -0.12
C ALA A 90 -8.31 29.15 0.88
N ASN A 91 -8.52 30.47 0.93
CA ASN A 91 -9.50 31.09 1.81
C ASN A 91 -10.95 30.78 1.37
N ILE A 92 -11.18 30.52 0.07
CA ILE A 92 -12.48 30.05 -0.43
C ILE A 92 -12.75 28.64 0.13
N THR A 93 -11.79 27.74 -0.01
CA THR A 93 -11.85 26.38 0.56
C THR A 93 -12.06 26.44 2.07
N GLY A 94 -11.25 27.23 2.78
CA GLY A 94 -11.35 27.41 4.23
C GLY A 94 -12.73 27.90 4.68
N SER A 95 -13.34 28.85 3.94
CA SER A 95 -14.69 29.34 4.23
C SER A 95 -15.76 28.25 4.07
N TYR A 96 -15.73 27.46 2.99
CA TYR A 96 -16.65 26.33 2.83
C TYR A 96 -16.41 25.20 3.85
N VAL A 97 -15.16 24.92 4.24
CA VAL A 97 -14.85 23.94 5.30
C VAL A 97 -15.45 24.38 6.65
N ARG A 98 -15.42 25.66 6.98
CA ARG A 98 -16.08 26.22 8.17
C ARG A 98 -17.61 26.06 8.09
N LEU A 99 -18.24 26.37 6.95
CA LEU A 99 -19.67 26.13 6.75
C LEU A 99 -20.04 24.65 6.87
N ARG A 100 -19.22 23.76 6.31
CA ARG A 100 -19.38 22.30 6.46
C ARG A 100 -19.31 21.86 7.93
N THR A 101 -18.39 22.43 8.72
CA THR A 101 -18.28 22.13 10.16
C THR A 101 -19.54 22.55 10.91
N MET A 102 -20.06 23.74 10.60
CA MET A 102 -21.34 24.23 11.14
C MET A 102 -22.49 23.30 10.73
N ALA A 103 -22.58 22.89 9.47
CA ALA A 103 -23.62 22.02 8.94
C ALA A 103 -23.56 20.60 9.53
N LEU A 104 -22.35 20.07 9.78
CA LEU A 104 -22.18 18.78 10.50
C LEU A 104 -22.77 18.86 11.91
N ALA A 105 -22.44 19.92 12.67
CA ALA A 105 -22.96 20.10 14.03
C ALA A 105 -24.49 20.31 14.04
N TRP A 106 -25.02 21.01 13.03
CA TRP A 106 -26.44 21.23 12.85
C TRP A 106 -27.21 19.94 12.54
N ALA A 107 -26.65 19.09 11.66
CA ALA A 107 -27.29 17.86 11.21
C ALA A 107 -27.14 16.71 12.22
N GLN A 108 -26.18 16.78 13.15
CA GLN A 108 -25.77 15.69 14.01
C GLN A 108 -26.42 15.78 15.40
N PRO A 109 -27.17 14.75 15.88
CA PRO A 109 -27.66 14.67 17.26
C PRO A 109 -26.54 14.71 18.29
N GLY A 110 -26.74 15.38 19.41
CA GLY A 110 -25.82 15.40 20.56
C GLY A 110 -24.74 16.47 20.55
N THR A 111 -24.72 17.37 19.56
CA THR A 111 -23.73 18.46 19.47
C THR A 111 -24.11 19.69 20.30
N GLY A 112 -25.34 19.79 20.78
CA GLY A 112 -25.88 21.01 21.39
C GLY A 112 -26.35 22.05 20.38
N LEU A 113 -26.07 21.86 19.08
CA LEU A 113 -26.43 22.74 17.98
C LEU A 113 -27.37 22.05 16.96
N THR A 114 -27.85 20.88 17.28
CA THR A 114 -28.71 20.07 16.39
C THR A 114 -29.99 20.80 16.07
N GLY A 115 -30.24 21.07 14.79
CA GLY A 115 -31.47 21.73 14.32
C GLY A 115 -31.62 23.20 14.78
N ASP A 116 -30.55 23.83 15.32
CA ASP A 116 -30.60 25.21 15.78
C ASP A 116 -31.00 26.15 14.62
N ALA A 117 -32.08 26.91 14.80
CA ALA A 117 -32.63 27.76 13.73
C ALA A 117 -31.66 28.91 13.33
N GLY A 118 -30.94 29.47 14.30
CA GLY A 118 -29.99 30.56 14.04
C GLY A 118 -28.77 30.05 13.26
N LEU A 119 -28.24 28.89 13.67
CA LEU A 119 -27.13 28.24 12.96
C LEU A 119 -27.54 27.84 11.54
N GLY A 120 -28.75 27.24 11.37
CA GLY A 120 -29.28 26.87 10.06
C GLY A 120 -29.41 28.06 9.11
N ALA A 121 -29.94 29.19 9.62
CA ALA A 121 -30.05 30.44 8.86
C ALA A 121 -28.66 31.00 8.51
N ALA A 122 -27.70 30.95 9.43
CA ALA A 122 -26.33 31.42 9.19
C ALA A 122 -25.61 30.57 8.13
N ILE A 123 -25.82 29.25 8.12
CA ILE A 123 -25.26 28.34 7.09
C ILE A 123 -25.81 28.73 5.71
N ALA A 124 -27.14 28.93 5.57
CA ALA A 124 -27.77 29.29 4.32
C ALA A 124 -27.26 30.67 3.83
N ALA A 125 -27.26 31.70 4.72
CA ALA A 125 -26.75 33.02 4.40
C ALA A 125 -25.25 33.02 4.03
N GLY A 126 -24.44 32.19 4.69
CA GLY A 126 -23.02 32.03 4.37
C GLY A 126 -22.78 31.41 3.00
N LEU A 127 -23.56 30.41 2.62
CA LEU A 127 -23.52 29.81 1.28
C LEU A 127 -23.89 30.90 0.22
N ASP A 128 -24.97 31.66 0.43
CA ASP A 128 -25.38 32.72 -0.49
C ASP A 128 -24.33 33.83 -0.59
N HIS A 129 -23.68 34.18 0.52
CA HIS A 129 -22.61 35.18 0.55
C HIS A 129 -21.40 34.75 -0.32
N LEU A 130 -20.92 33.51 -0.16
CA LEU A 130 -19.80 32.99 -0.95
C LEU A 130 -20.19 32.82 -2.43
N GLN A 131 -21.41 32.41 -2.72
CA GLN A 131 -21.91 32.25 -4.07
C GLN A 131 -22.05 33.58 -4.80
N ALA A 132 -22.40 34.65 -4.08
CA ALA A 132 -22.54 36.00 -4.65
C ALA A 132 -21.19 36.71 -4.81
N GLY A 133 -20.25 36.53 -3.86
CA GLY A 133 -19.00 37.29 -3.75
C GLY A 133 -17.71 36.64 -4.21
N ALA A 134 -17.64 35.30 -4.22
CA ALA A 134 -16.39 34.58 -4.46
C ALA A 134 -16.51 33.39 -5.43
N TYR A 135 -17.31 32.41 -5.10
CA TYR A 135 -17.46 31.20 -5.89
C TYR A 135 -18.72 31.28 -6.77
N THR A 136 -18.71 32.25 -7.71
CA THR A 136 -19.87 32.57 -8.52
C THR A 136 -19.97 31.76 -9.80
N PRO A 137 -21.15 31.65 -10.48
CA PRO A 137 -21.29 31.00 -11.77
C PRO A 137 -20.44 31.61 -12.89
N THR A 138 -19.91 32.83 -12.69
CA THR A 138 -19.10 33.56 -13.65
C THR A 138 -17.65 33.77 -13.19
N ALA A 139 -17.29 33.30 -11.99
CA ALA A 139 -15.96 33.52 -11.41
C ALA A 139 -14.84 32.92 -12.28
N THR A 140 -13.75 33.71 -12.39
CA THR A 140 -12.48 33.23 -12.96
C THR A 140 -11.58 32.75 -11.84
N ALA A 141 -11.08 31.52 -11.97
CA ALA A 141 -10.17 30.92 -10.98
C ALA A 141 -8.84 31.68 -10.91
N TYR A 142 -8.32 31.86 -9.69
CA TYR A 142 -6.99 32.41 -9.40
C TYR A 142 -6.30 31.56 -8.35
N GLY A 143 -4.98 31.69 -8.21
CA GLY A 143 -4.21 30.91 -7.23
C GLY A 143 -4.16 29.42 -7.58
N ASN A 144 -4.44 28.59 -6.62
CA ASN A 144 -4.37 27.14 -6.79
C ASN A 144 -5.67 26.57 -7.40
N TRP A 145 -5.57 25.89 -8.55
CA TRP A 145 -6.68 25.25 -9.24
C TRP A 145 -7.45 24.26 -8.35
N TRP A 146 -6.75 23.59 -7.42
CA TRP A 146 -7.32 22.58 -6.53
C TRP A 146 -8.43 23.17 -5.65
N ASP A 147 -8.25 24.42 -5.17
CA ASP A 147 -9.26 25.09 -4.36
C ASP A 147 -10.58 25.27 -5.11
N TRP A 148 -10.49 25.58 -6.41
CA TRP A 148 -11.67 25.83 -7.24
C TRP A 148 -12.37 24.56 -7.70
N GLN A 149 -11.61 23.48 -7.96
CA GLN A 149 -12.15 22.30 -8.61
C GLN A 149 -12.36 21.12 -7.66
N ILE A 150 -11.73 21.11 -6.49
CA ILE A 150 -11.79 20.03 -5.53
C ILE A 150 -12.15 20.53 -4.13
N GLY A 151 -11.34 21.37 -3.51
CA GLY A 151 -11.48 21.74 -2.11
C GLY A 151 -12.81 22.44 -1.80
N ALA A 152 -13.05 23.57 -2.45
CA ALA A 152 -14.27 24.33 -2.25
C ALA A 152 -15.54 23.58 -2.67
N PRO A 153 -15.64 22.99 -3.89
CA PRO A 153 -16.87 22.32 -4.30
C PRO A 153 -17.20 21.05 -3.47
N GLN A 154 -16.21 20.30 -2.97
CA GLN A 154 -16.49 19.17 -2.08
C GLN A 154 -17.11 19.66 -0.76
N ALA A 155 -16.54 20.68 -0.12
CA ALA A 155 -17.04 21.22 1.13
C ALA A 155 -18.41 21.89 0.95
N LEU A 156 -18.61 22.62 -0.15
CA LEU A 156 -19.90 23.21 -0.55
C LEU A 156 -20.99 22.14 -0.69
N LEU A 157 -20.74 21.10 -1.49
CA LEU A 157 -21.73 20.05 -1.75
C LEU A 157 -22.04 19.20 -0.51
N ASP A 158 -21.04 18.89 0.34
CA ASP A 158 -21.26 18.26 1.65
C ASP A 158 -22.18 19.17 2.51
N THR A 159 -21.94 20.49 2.55
CA THR A 159 -22.77 21.46 3.27
C THR A 159 -24.20 21.44 2.74
N CYS A 160 -24.38 21.46 1.41
CA CYS A 160 -25.72 21.39 0.80
C CYS A 160 -26.47 20.11 1.13
N VAL A 161 -25.79 18.97 1.25
CA VAL A 161 -26.40 17.70 1.67
C VAL A 161 -26.83 17.76 3.15
N LEU A 162 -25.95 18.27 4.02
CA LEU A 162 -26.18 18.31 5.46
C LEU A 162 -27.29 19.31 5.84
N ALA A 163 -27.30 20.49 5.23
CA ALA A 163 -28.24 21.58 5.49
C ALA A 163 -29.37 21.64 4.44
N TYR A 164 -29.67 20.56 3.74
CA TYR A 164 -30.60 20.52 2.61
C TYR A 164 -31.98 21.11 2.95
N GLU A 165 -32.47 20.90 4.15
CA GLU A 165 -33.81 21.30 4.60
C GLU A 165 -33.94 22.82 4.85
N VAL A 166 -32.82 23.52 5.06
CA VAL A 166 -32.85 25.01 5.22
C VAL A 166 -32.51 25.76 3.94
N LEU A 167 -32.22 25.07 2.85
CA LEU A 167 -31.91 25.64 1.56
C LEU A 167 -33.19 25.79 0.71
N THR A 168 -33.38 26.96 0.09
CA THR A 168 -34.39 27.07 -0.96
C THR A 168 -33.93 26.43 -2.26
N ALA A 169 -34.88 26.03 -3.12
CA ALA A 169 -34.57 25.46 -4.42
C ALA A 169 -33.74 26.44 -5.29
N ALA A 170 -33.98 27.77 -5.18
CA ALA A 170 -33.23 28.79 -5.89
C ALA A 170 -31.79 28.91 -5.38
N ALA A 171 -31.59 28.93 -4.04
CA ALA A 171 -30.24 28.95 -3.44
C ALA A 171 -29.44 27.69 -3.85
N LEU A 172 -30.02 26.49 -3.72
CA LEU A 172 -29.38 25.27 -4.16
C LEU A 172 -29.01 25.31 -5.64
N SER A 173 -29.91 25.72 -6.52
CA SER A 173 -29.64 25.86 -7.96
C SER A 173 -28.47 26.82 -8.25
N GLY A 174 -28.37 27.95 -7.53
CA GLY A 174 -27.24 28.88 -7.63
C GLY A 174 -25.92 28.27 -7.23
N GLN A 175 -25.87 27.50 -6.10
CA GLN A 175 -24.68 26.79 -5.67
C GLN A 175 -24.23 25.79 -6.75
N LEU A 176 -25.18 25.02 -7.28
CA LEU A 176 -24.90 24.01 -8.32
C LEU A 176 -24.39 24.64 -9.63
N ALA A 177 -24.87 25.80 -10.02
CA ALA A 177 -24.40 26.55 -11.18
C ALA A 177 -22.93 27.00 -11.01
N SER A 178 -22.55 27.41 -9.78
CA SER A 178 -21.15 27.72 -9.45
C SER A 178 -20.23 26.50 -9.56
N VAL A 179 -20.69 25.35 -9.11
CA VAL A 179 -19.93 24.09 -9.27
C VAL A 179 -19.79 23.74 -10.75
N ASP A 180 -20.84 23.83 -11.55
CA ASP A 180 -20.79 23.56 -13.01
C ASP A 180 -19.81 24.46 -13.76
N ARG A 181 -19.64 25.71 -13.30
CA ARG A 181 -18.68 26.67 -13.86
C ARG A 181 -17.25 26.18 -13.67
N GLN A 182 -16.89 25.68 -12.47
CA GLN A 182 -15.54 25.33 -12.11
C GLN A 182 -15.21 23.85 -12.46
N VAL A 183 -16.20 22.96 -12.39
CA VAL A 183 -16.08 21.53 -12.65
C VAL A 183 -17.11 21.08 -13.69
N PRO A 184 -17.01 21.57 -14.95
CA PRO A 184 -17.84 21.05 -16.02
C PRO A 184 -17.48 19.58 -16.34
N ASP A 185 -18.40 18.81 -16.93
CA ASP A 185 -18.22 17.40 -17.28
C ASP A 185 -16.95 17.16 -18.12
N ALA A 186 -16.55 18.16 -18.94
CA ALA A 186 -15.32 18.12 -19.72
C ALA A 186 -14.03 17.92 -18.89
N LYS A 187 -14.04 18.24 -17.58
CA LYS A 187 -12.89 18.00 -16.69
C LYS A 187 -12.55 16.52 -16.51
N VAL A 188 -13.50 15.64 -16.76
CA VAL A 188 -13.31 14.18 -16.66
C VAL A 188 -13.41 13.46 -18.02
N ALA A 189 -13.49 14.22 -19.14
CA ALA A 189 -13.60 13.63 -20.48
C ALA A 189 -12.31 12.92 -20.92
N SER A 190 -11.14 13.39 -20.46
CA SER A 190 -9.84 12.75 -20.71
C SER A 190 -9.08 12.48 -19.41
N TYR A 191 -8.26 11.41 -19.40
CA TYR A 191 -7.43 11.04 -18.26
C TYR A 191 -6.02 11.61 -18.43
N THR A 192 -5.87 12.91 -18.22
CA THR A 192 -4.61 13.65 -18.44
C THR A 192 -4.47 14.84 -17.48
N GLY A 193 -3.25 15.34 -17.32
CA GLY A 193 -2.95 16.54 -16.54
C GLY A 193 -3.37 16.40 -15.08
N THR A 194 -4.15 17.33 -14.57
CA THR A 194 -4.65 17.32 -13.19
C THR A 194 -5.77 16.30 -12.96
N SER A 195 -6.34 15.71 -14.02
CA SER A 195 -7.45 14.74 -13.95
C SER A 195 -6.95 13.30 -13.98
N THR A 196 -5.98 12.97 -13.09
CA THR A 196 -5.37 11.63 -12.97
C THR A 196 -5.33 11.18 -11.50
N GLY A 197 -5.17 9.88 -11.23
CA GLY A 197 -5.00 9.32 -9.90
C GLY A 197 -6.07 9.79 -8.91
N ALA A 198 -5.66 10.23 -7.73
CA ALA A 198 -6.55 10.69 -6.66
C ALA A 198 -7.39 11.91 -7.08
N ASN A 199 -6.81 12.85 -7.84
CA ASN A 199 -7.54 14.03 -8.30
C ASN A 199 -8.71 13.67 -9.22
N ARG A 200 -8.58 12.61 -10.04
CA ARG A 200 -9.69 12.08 -10.85
C ARG A 200 -10.84 11.62 -9.97
N VAL A 201 -10.55 10.91 -8.90
CA VAL A 201 -11.55 10.41 -7.95
C VAL A 201 -12.27 11.58 -7.26
N ASP A 202 -11.53 12.60 -6.86
CA ASP A 202 -12.09 13.80 -6.25
C ASP A 202 -13.01 14.58 -7.21
N LEU A 203 -12.62 14.74 -8.47
CA LEU A 203 -13.48 15.35 -9.50
C LEU A 203 -14.76 14.53 -9.73
N CYS A 204 -14.65 13.20 -9.77
CA CYS A 204 -15.80 12.30 -9.89
C CYS A 204 -16.72 12.42 -8.67
N ARG A 205 -16.18 12.60 -7.44
CA ARG A 205 -16.98 12.86 -6.24
C ARG A 205 -17.77 14.18 -6.37
N VAL A 206 -17.13 15.24 -6.83
CA VAL A 206 -17.81 16.53 -7.06
C VAL A 206 -18.95 16.36 -8.06
N LEU A 207 -18.69 15.69 -9.22
CA LEU A 207 -19.73 15.45 -10.23
C LEU A 207 -20.85 14.54 -9.72
N ALA A 208 -20.55 13.52 -8.93
CA ALA A 208 -21.57 12.63 -8.35
C ALA A 208 -22.49 13.40 -7.40
N LEU A 209 -21.95 14.18 -6.48
CA LEU A 209 -22.73 14.99 -5.55
C LEU A 209 -23.51 16.12 -6.26
N ARG A 210 -22.89 16.75 -7.25
CA ARG A 210 -23.56 17.71 -8.12
C ARG A 210 -24.74 17.06 -8.88
N GLY A 211 -24.53 15.86 -9.42
CA GLY A 211 -25.56 15.08 -10.10
C GLY A 211 -26.70 14.68 -9.17
N LEU A 212 -26.36 14.24 -7.97
CA LEU A 212 -27.27 13.85 -6.91
C LEU A 212 -28.19 15.02 -6.49
N LEU A 213 -27.61 16.16 -6.09
CA LEU A 213 -28.34 17.35 -5.63
C LEU A 213 -29.13 18.01 -6.75
N GLY A 214 -28.63 17.97 -7.98
CA GLY A 214 -29.32 18.53 -9.14
C GLY A 214 -30.19 17.52 -9.90
N ARG A 215 -30.43 16.33 -9.33
CA ARG A 215 -31.31 15.26 -9.88
C ARG A 215 -30.97 14.93 -11.33
N SER A 216 -29.67 14.81 -11.66
CA SER A 216 -29.15 14.57 -13.01
C SER A 216 -28.56 13.17 -13.15
N SER A 217 -29.32 12.26 -13.77
CA SER A 217 -28.87 10.90 -14.08
C SER A 217 -27.61 10.89 -14.96
N ALA A 218 -27.53 11.79 -15.94
CA ALA A 218 -26.39 11.92 -16.83
C ALA A 218 -25.09 12.25 -16.08
N LYS A 219 -25.13 13.20 -15.12
CA LYS A 219 -23.95 13.54 -14.32
C LYS A 219 -23.51 12.42 -13.40
N LEU A 220 -24.46 11.67 -12.79
CA LEU A 220 -24.13 10.49 -11.98
C LEU A 220 -23.50 9.40 -12.83
N ALA A 221 -24.02 9.14 -14.03
CA ALA A 221 -23.44 8.18 -14.97
C ALA A 221 -22.04 8.62 -15.43
N THR A 222 -21.85 9.91 -15.74
CA THR A 222 -20.54 10.48 -16.08
C THR A 222 -19.56 10.31 -14.94
N ALA A 223 -19.95 10.63 -13.70
CA ALA A 223 -19.09 10.48 -12.53
C ALA A 223 -18.67 9.03 -12.28
N ALA A 224 -19.60 8.09 -12.39
CA ALA A 224 -19.29 6.65 -12.22
C ALA A 224 -18.40 6.12 -13.35
N GLY A 225 -18.70 6.44 -14.61
CA GLY A 225 -17.92 5.96 -15.76
C GLY A 225 -16.52 6.59 -15.85
N ALA A 226 -16.38 7.86 -15.43
CA ALA A 226 -15.09 8.55 -15.44
C ALA A 226 -14.08 8.00 -14.41
N LEU A 227 -14.46 7.08 -13.52
CA LEU A 227 -13.57 6.36 -12.62
C LEU A 227 -12.80 5.23 -13.32
N SER A 228 -13.31 4.68 -14.40
CA SER A 228 -12.71 3.52 -15.09
C SER A 228 -11.21 3.67 -15.39
N PRO A 229 -10.69 4.83 -15.86
CA PRO A 229 -9.27 5.01 -16.11
C PRO A 229 -8.35 4.97 -14.85
N VAL A 230 -8.92 5.06 -13.63
CA VAL A 230 -8.17 4.96 -12.37
C VAL A 230 -7.85 3.51 -12.01
N PHE A 231 -8.64 2.56 -12.50
CA PHE A 231 -8.59 1.17 -12.08
C PHE A 231 -7.43 0.36 -12.67
N PRO A 232 -7.05 0.51 -13.97
CA PRO A 232 -5.96 -0.28 -14.54
C PRO A 232 -4.65 -0.07 -13.79
N TYR A 233 -3.82 -1.13 -13.71
CA TYR A 233 -2.44 -0.95 -13.29
C TYR A 233 -1.67 -0.13 -14.32
N VAL A 234 -0.84 0.78 -13.82
CA VAL A 234 0.11 1.54 -14.64
C VAL A 234 1.51 0.91 -14.61
N ARG A 235 2.33 1.28 -15.59
CA ARG A 235 3.75 0.89 -15.66
C ARG A 235 4.68 2.08 -15.48
N SER A 236 4.14 3.30 -15.51
CA SER A 236 4.86 4.56 -15.29
C SER A 236 3.87 5.65 -14.91
N GLY A 237 4.33 6.70 -14.23
CA GLY A 237 3.51 7.84 -13.81
C GLY A 237 2.53 7.53 -12.69
N ASP A 238 1.46 8.31 -12.65
CA ASP A 238 0.47 8.28 -11.57
C ASP A 238 -0.43 7.05 -11.62
N GLY A 239 -0.65 6.40 -10.48
CA GLY A 239 -1.57 5.29 -10.31
C GLY A 239 -1.02 4.10 -9.54
N LEU A 240 -1.79 3.02 -9.55
CA LEU A 240 -1.44 1.73 -8.93
C LEU A 240 -0.62 0.87 -9.88
N TYR A 241 0.43 0.25 -9.38
CA TYR A 241 1.27 -0.72 -10.08
C TYR A 241 0.93 -2.14 -9.62
N ALA A 242 1.23 -3.13 -10.45
CA ALA A 242 0.89 -4.53 -10.18
C ALA A 242 1.58 -5.10 -8.92
N ASP A 243 2.72 -4.55 -8.52
CA ASP A 243 3.45 -4.95 -7.31
C ASP A 243 2.94 -4.30 -6.01
N GLY A 244 1.94 -3.42 -6.11
CA GLY A 244 1.41 -2.64 -4.99
C GLY A 244 2.05 -1.26 -4.82
N SER A 245 2.94 -0.84 -5.68
CA SER A 245 3.40 0.56 -5.71
C SER A 245 2.25 1.49 -6.04
N PHE A 246 2.24 2.67 -5.40
CA PHE A 246 1.37 3.79 -5.78
C PHE A 246 2.20 5.06 -5.92
N VAL A 247 2.13 5.66 -7.10
CA VAL A 247 2.85 6.88 -7.45
C VAL A 247 1.85 7.98 -7.78
N GLN A 248 2.15 9.21 -7.35
CA GLN A 248 1.43 10.43 -7.75
C GLN A 248 2.48 11.52 -8.00
N HIS A 249 2.11 12.58 -8.72
CA HIS A 249 3.05 13.61 -9.20
C HIS A 249 4.20 13.00 -10.01
N THR A 250 3.91 11.96 -10.80
CA THR A 250 4.80 11.26 -11.74
C THR A 250 5.94 10.48 -11.09
N TRP A 251 6.55 10.99 -9.99
CA TRP A 251 7.81 10.49 -9.43
C TRP A 251 7.78 10.23 -7.92
N VAL A 252 6.65 10.48 -7.25
CA VAL A 252 6.58 10.44 -5.79
C VAL A 252 5.84 9.20 -5.31
N PRO A 253 6.46 8.33 -4.49
CA PRO A 253 5.77 7.27 -3.76
C PRO A 253 4.75 7.87 -2.78
N TYR A 254 3.45 7.58 -2.97
CA TYR A 254 2.42 8.41 -2.34
C TYR A 254 1.25 7.66 -1.73
N THR A 255 1.40 6.38 -1.41
CA THR A 255 0.35 5.53 -0.80
C THR A 255 -0.27 6.15 0.44
N GLY A 256 0.55 6.77 1.31
CA GLY A 256 0.15 7.29 2.63
C GLY A 256 -0.47 8.70 2.61
N SER A 257 -0.62 9.36 1.45
CA SER A 257 -1.28 10.65 1.32
C SER A 257 -2.19 10.68 0.09
N TYR A 258 -1.70 10.88 -1.16
CA TYR A 258 -2.59 10.82 -2.34
C TYR A 258 -3.27 9.46 -2.52
N GLY A 259 -2.61 8.36 -2.15
CA GLY A 259 -3.23 7.03 -2.11
C GLY A 259 -4.34 6.96 -1.06
N GLU A 260 -4.15 7.56 0.11
CA GLU A 260 -5.16 7.71 1.15
C GLU A 260 -6.39 8.47 0.60
N VAL A 261 -6.16 9.65 -0.04
CA VAL A 261 -7.23 10.45 -0.67
C VAL A 261 -7.99 9.63 -1.73
N MET A 262 -7.25 8.92 -2.59
CA MET A 262 -7.85 8.06 -3.62
C MET A 262 -8.73 6.96 -3.01
N LEU A 263 -8.22 6.23 -2.02
CA LEU A 263 -8.96 5.18 -1.33
C LEU A 263 -10.18 5.74 -0.60
N GLY A 264 -10.03 6.90 0.05
CA GLY A 264 -11.09 7.62 0.74
C GLY A 264 -12.24 8.01 -0.17
N GLY A 265 -11.92 8.62 -1.31
CA GLY A 265 -12.88 8.99 -2.33
C GLY A 265 -13.59 7.79 -2.94
N LEU A 266 -12.82 6.77 -3.34
CA LEU A 266 -13.36 5.53 -3.91
C LEU A 266 -14.25 4.78 -2.91
N SER A 267 -13.83 4.63 -1.63
CA SER A 267 -14.63 3.94 -0.63
C SER A 267 -15.98 4.63 -0.39
N LYS A 268 -16.01 5.97 -0.41
CA LYS A 268 -17.25 6.75 -0.31
C LYS A 268 -18.14 6.58 -1.56
N LEU A 269 -17.56 6.63 -2.76
CA LEU A 269 -18.31 6.48 -4.00
C LEU A 269 -18.85 5.05 -4.19
N PHE A 270 -18.07 4.03 -3.83
CA PHE A 270 -18.56 2.64 -3.81
C PHE A 270 -19.72 2.50 -2.82
N ALA A 271 -19.61 3.05 -1.60
CA ALA A 271 -20.68 2.98 -0.61
C ALA A 271 -21.92 3.79 -1.05
N LEU A 272 -21.74 4.99 -1.64
CA LEU A 272 -22.83 5.83 -2.10
C LEU A 272 -23.64 5.13 -3.20
N LEU A 273 -22.95 4.63 -4.23
CA LEU A 273 -23.60 4.17 -5.46
C LEU A 273 -23.98 2.67 -5.44
N ALA A 274 -23.60 1.92 -4.39
CA ALA A 274 -23.93 0.50 -4.27
C ALA A 274 -25.44 0.22 -4.38
N GLY A 275 -25.81 -0.72 -5.25
CA GLY A 275 -27.21 -1.12 -5.49
C GLY A 275 -28.09 -0.06 -6.15
N SER A 276 -27.52 1.04 -6.65
CA SER A 276 -28.24 2.06 -7.43
C SER A 276 -28.10 1.81 -8.94
N ALA A 277 -28.89 2.54 -9.73
CA ALA A 277 -28.78 2.53 -11.20
C ALA A 277 -27.41 3.04 -11.71
N TRP A 278 -26.64 3.72 -10.87
CA TRP A 278 -25.32 4.28 -11.19
C TRP A 278 -24.17 3.54 -10.47
N GLN A 279 -24.42 2.31 -10.05
CA GLN A 279 -23.41 1.48 -9.41
C GLN A 279 -22.16 1.35 -10.30
N ILE A 280 -20.97 1.44 -9.69
CA ILE A 280 -19.69 1.24 -10.37
C ILE A 280 -19.54 -0.24 -10.69
N THR A 281 -19.65 -0.61 -11.98
CA THR A 281 -19.66 -2.00 -12.47
C THR A 281 -18.43 -2.38 -13.27
N ASP A 282 -17.49 -1.45 -13.49
CA ASP A 282 -16.24 -1.73 -14.22
C ASP A 282 -15.52 -2.93 -13.59
N PRO A 283 -15.24 -4.00 -14.35
CA PRO A 283 -14.58 -5.20 -13.83
C PRO A 283 -13.17 -4.91 -13.29
N GLN A 284 -12.48 -3.91 -13.83
CA GLN A 284 -11.13 -3.53 -13.37
C GLN A 284 -11.13 -2.85 -12.00
N ARG A 285 -12.29 -2.49 -11.43
CA ARG A 285 -12.40 -2.04 -10.02
C ARG A 285 -11.77 -3.01 -9.02
N GLN A 286 -11.59 -4.29 -9.40
CA GLN A 286 -10.90 -5.29 -8.59
C GLN A 286 -9.48 -4.86 -8.22
N THR A 287 -8.81 -4.05 -9.06
CA THR A 287 -7.50 -3.46 -8.76
C THR A 287 -7.52 -2.65 -7.46
N VAL A 288 -8.60 -1.89 -7.23
CA VAL A 288 -8.75 -1.11 -6.00
C VAL A 288 -8.90 -2.03 -4.79
N PHE A 289 -9.67 -3.10 -4.93
CA PHE A 289 -9.86 -4.07 -3.85
C PHE A 289 -8.55 -4.79 -3.52
N ASP A 290 -7.81 -5.25 -4.53
CA ASP A 290 -6.51 -5.89 -4.34
C ASP A 290 -5.48 -4.94 -3.74
N SER A 291 -5.56 -3.64 -4.03
CA SER A 291 -4.63 -2.63 -3.52
C SER A 291 -4.62 -2.52 -2.01
N VAL A 292 -5.74 -2.83 -1.33
CA VAL A 292 -5.80 -2.84 0.14
C VAL A 292 -4.71 -3.73 0.71
N THR A 293 -4.56 -4.94 0.17
CA THR A 293 -3.56 -5.92 0.63
C THR A 293 -2.19 -5.70 -0.01
N ALA A 294 -2.15 -5.27 -1.28
CA ALA A 294 -0.90 -5.14 -2.03
C ALA A 294 -0.19 -3.81 -1.79
N ALA A 295 -0.93 -2.69 -1.68
CA ALA A 295 -0.37 -1.33 -1.64
C ALA A 295 -0.46 -0.68 -0.25
N TYR A 296 -1.57 -0.83 0.49
CA TYR A 296 -1.77 -0.14 1.77
C TYR A 296 -1.28 -0.97 2.96
N ALA A 297 -1.73 -2.22 3.09
CA ALA A 297 -1.39 -3.07 4.23
C ALA A 297 0.12 -3.23 4.48
N PRO A 298 1.01 -3.30 3.47
CA PRO A 298 2.45 -3.39 3.71
C PRO A 298 3.03 -2.19 4.47
N PHE A 299 2.46 -1.01 4.32
CA PHE A 299 2.93 0.24 4.94
C PHE A 299 2.15 0.64 6.19
N LEU A 300 1.14 -0.15 6.59
CA LEU A 300 0.44 0.05 7.86
C LEU A 300 1.09 -0.81 8.95
N TYR A 301 1.49 -0.22 10.07
CA TYR A 301 2.07 -0.92 11.21
C TYR A 301 1.46 -0.42 12.52
N ASN A 302 0.68 -1.27 13.21
CA ASN A 302 0.07 -0.94 14.49
C ASN A 302 -0.63 0.43 14.52
N GLY A 303 -1.42 0.75 13.50
CA GLY A 303 -2.20 1.99 13.41
C GLY A 303 -1.55 3.11 12.61
N LEU A 304 -0.21 3.18 12.52
CA LEU A 304 0.47 4.18 11.69
C LEU A 304 0.59 3.77 10.23
N VAL A 305 0.73 4.73 9.33
CA VAL A 305 1.25 4.55 7.97
C VAL A 305 2.69 5.06 7.88
N MET A 306 3.59 4.26 7.34
CA MET A 306 5.01 4.61 7.25
C MET A 306 5.21 5.87 6.38
N ASP A 307 5.96 6.85 6.89
CA ASP A 307 6.22 8.13 6.21
C ASP A 307 6.94 7.99 4.86
N SER A 308 7.64 6.87 4.66
CA SER A 308 8.34 6.55 3.42
C SER A 308 7.48 6.61 2.15
N VAL A 309 6.15 6.56 2.29
CA VAL A 309 5.18 6.58 1.19
C VAL A 309 4.18 7.74 1.31
N SER A 310 4.54 8.82 2.03
CA SER A 310 3.63 9.94 2.30
C SER A 310 4.02 11.26 1.58
N GLY A 311 5.05 11.22 0.70
CA GLY A 311 5.52 12.40 -0.05
C GLY A 311 5.90 13.55 0.89
N ARG A 312 5.29 14.74 0.71
CA ARG A 312 5.53 15.90 1.57
C ARG A 312 4.70 15.94 2.86
N ALA A 313 3.73 15.02 3.02
CA ALA A 313 2.81 15.03 4.16
C ALA A 313 3.46 14.89 5.55
N PRO A 314 4.64 14.27 5.74
CA PRO A 314 5.32 14.24 7.04
C PRO A 314 5.58 15.62 7.65
N SER A 315 5.66 16.68 6.86
CA SER A 315 5.83 18.06 7.35
C SER A 315 4.56 18.72 7.90
N ARG A 316 3.39 18.08 7.77
CA ARG A 316 2.10 18.71 8.11
C ARG A 316 1.83 18.76 9.61
N GLY A 317 2.26 17.79 10.38
CA GLY A 317 2.15 17.67 11.86
C GLY A 317 1.05 18.52 12.49
N LEU A 318 1.40 19.61 13.13
CA LEU A 318 0.47 20.63 13.63
C LEU A 318 0.39 21.82 12.68
N GLN A 319 -0.82 22.21 12.31
CA GLN A 319 -1.08 23.35 11.44
C GLN A 319 -1.47 24.58 12.26
N SER A 320 -0.94 25.77 11.90
CA SER A 320 -1.27 27.04 12.61
C SER A 320 -2.75 27.41 12.54
N ALA A 321 -3.39 27.14 11.40
CA ALA A 321 -4.80 27.41 11.19
C ALA A 321 -5.74 26.35 11.76
N ASP A 322 -5.24 25.23 12.27
CA ASP A 322 -6.07 24.19 12.88
C ASP A 322 -6.46 24.58 14.30
N LEU A 323 -7.71 24.99 14.47
CA LEU A 323 -8.28 25.39 15.77
C LEU A 323 -8.25 24.24 16.79
N LEU A 324 -8.19 23.00 16.33
CA LEU A 324 -8.16 21.82 17.20
C LEU A 324 -6.76 21.35 17.51
N GLN A 325 -5.75 21.89 16.86
CA GLN A 325 -4.38 21.42 16.97
C GLN A 325 -4.26 19.90 16.77
N LEU A 326 -4.99 19.35 15.77
CA LEU A 326 -4.96 17.93 15.46
C LEU A 326 -3.62 17.55 14.85
N GLN A 327 -3.05 16.49 15.37
CA GLN A 327 -1.81 15.94 14.83
C GLN A 327 -2.07 15.18 13.52
N GLN A 328 -1.52 15.69 12.42
CA GLN A 328 -1.55 15.05 11.09
C GLN A 328 -0.30 14.20 10.85
N ASP A 329 0.12 13.46 11.86
CA ASP A 329 1.29 12.57 11.82
C ASP A 329 0.98 11.24 11.11
N ASP A 330 1.92 10.29 11.20
CA ASP A 330 1.83 8.95 10.64
C ASP A 330 0.66 8.14 11.23
N HIS A 331 0.34 8.26 12.53
CA HIS A 331 -0.85 7.64 13.14
C HIS A 331 -2.13 8.28 12.62
N GLY A 332 -2.20 9.61 12.54
CA GLY A 332 -3.38 10.30 12.02
C GLY A 332 -3.72 9.84 10.60
N ARG A 333 -2.73 9.80 9.70
CA ARG A 333 -2.90 9.29 8.32
C ARG A 333 -3.20 7.79 8.29
N GLY A 334 -2.54 7.00 9.14
CA GLY A 334 -2.80 5.56 9.27
C GLY A 334 -4.22 5.26 9.69
N HIS A 335 -4.75 5.97 10.70
CA HIS A 335 -6.14 5.84 11.15
C HIS A 335 -7.13 6.21 10.04
N THR A 336 -6.84 7.24 9.26
CA THR A 336 -7.67 7.63 8.12
C THR A 336 -7.74 6.51 7.08
N ILE A 337 -6.59 5.90 6.70
CA ILE A 337 -6.55 4.75 5.78
C ILE A 337 -7.33 3.56 6.35
N ILE A 338 -7.15 3.24 7.64
CA ILE A 338 -7.87 2.16 8.33
C ILE A 338 -9.38 2.37 8.26
N GLY A 339 -9.86 3.60 8.51
CA GLY A 339 -11.26 3.97 8.37
C GLY A 339 -11.79 3.78 6.94
N HIS A 340 -10.99 4.17 5.93
CA HIS A 340 -11.36 3.99 4.52
C HIS A 340 -11.44 2.51 4.12
N ILE A 341 -10.53 1.67 4.60
CA ILE A 341 -10.55 0.22 4.38
C ILE A 341 -11.81 -0.39 5.02
N LEU A 342 -12.15 0.01 6.25
CA LEU A 342 -13.33 -0.50 6.95
C LEU A 342 -14.61 -0.06 6.23
N ARG A 343 -14.70 1.20 5.78
CA ARG A 343 -15.83 1.69 4.97
C ARG A 343 -15.97 0.90 3.67
N LEU A 344 -14.86 0.61 3.00
CA LEU A 344 -14.87 -0.19 1.78
C LEU A 344 -15.35 -1.63 2.06
N ALA A 345 -14.92 -2.24 3.17
CA ALA A 345 -15.38 -3.56 3.61
C ALA A 345 -16.89 -3.60 3.87
N ASP A 346 -17.44 -2.51 4.42
CA ASP A 346 -18.87 -2.40 4.77
C ASP A 346 -19.74 -1.94 3.58
N SER A 347 -19.14 -1.51 2.47
CA SER A 347 -19.86 -0.96 1.29
C SER A 347 -20.69 -2.00 0.53
N GLY A 348 -20.42 -3.28 0.68
CA GLY A 348 -21.00 -4.37 -0.13
C GLY A 348 -20.49 -4.41 -1.58
N ALA A 349 -19.53 -3.58 -1.98
CA ALA A 349 -18.99 -3.53 -3.34
C ALA A 349 -17.90 -4.57 -3.60
N ALA A 350 -17.14 -4.94 -2.56
CA ALA A 350 -16.03 -5.88 -2.65
C ALA A 350 -16.51 -7.33 -2.39
N PRO A 351 -15.77 -8.35 -2.90
CA PRO A 351 -16.02 -9.74 -2.58
C PRO A 351 -16.04 -10.02 -1.07
N ALA A 352 -16.97 -10.87 -0.61
CA ALA A 352 -17.18 -11.14 0.82
C ALA A 352 -15.91 -11.63 1.54
N ALA A 353 -15.10 -12.49 0.89
CA ALA A 353 -13.86 -12.99 1.46
C ALA A 353 -12.81 -11.88 1.67
N GLN A 354 -12.68 -10.95 0.72
CA GLN A 354 -11.79 -9.79 0.88
C GLN A 354 -12.27 -8.86 1.99
N SER A 355 -13.57 -8.56 2.03
CA SER A 355 -14.18 -7.73 3.09
C SER A 355 -13.95 -8.33 4.47
N ALA A 356 -14.12 -9.65 4.64
CA ALA A 356 -13.86 -10.36 5.90
C ALA A 356 -12.37 -10.26 6.30
N GLY A 357 -11.45 -10.47 5.36
CA GLY A 357 -10.01 -10.32 5.58
C GLY A 357 -9.62 -8.90 6.02
N TRP A 358 -10.20 -7.88 5.37
CA TRP A 358 -9.95 -6.48 5.75
C TRP A 358 -10.49 -6.14 7.13
N ARG A 359 -11.69 -6.62 7.50
CA ARG A 359 -12.25 -6.43 8.85
C ARG A 359 -11.34 -7.04 9.92
N ALA A 360 -10.82 -8.25 9.68
CA ALA A 360 -9.85 -8.89 10.57
C ALA A 360 -8.54 -8.10 10.70
N ALA A 361 -8.00 -7.59 9.58
CA ALA A 361 -6.79 -6.76 9.56
C ALA A 361 -6.99 -5.43 10.31
N VAL A 362 -8.08 -4.71 10.01
CA VAL A 362 -8.45 -3.46 10.68
C VAL A 362 -8.60 -3.66 12.18
N LYS A 363 -9.31 -4.72 12.61
CA LYS A 363 -9.45 -5.05 14.03
C LYS A 363 -8.08 -5.27 14.68
N GLY A 364 -7.17 -5.94 13.98
CA GLY A 364 -5.79 -6.15 14.42
C GLY A 364 -5.01 -4.86 14.59
N TRP A 365 -5.00 -3.99 13.58
CA TRP A 365 -4.28 -2.71 13.65
C TRP A 365 -4.80 -1.81 14.76
N ILE A 366 -6.12 -1.65 14.90
CA ILE A 366 -6.73 -0.84 15.96
C ILE A 366 -6.36 -1.39 17.36
N THR A 367 -6.41 -2.70 17.54
CA THR A 367 -6.15 -3.34 18.85
C THR A 367 -4.68 -3.21 19.26
N ARG A 368 -3.75 -3.21 18.31
CA ARG A 368 -2.32 -3.11 18.58
C ARG A 368 -1.80 -1.68 18.72
N ASP A 369 -2.54 -0.66 18.26
CA ASP A 369 -2.11 0.73 18.42
C ASP A 369 -2.26 1.16 19.89
N ARG A 370 -1.13 1.14 20.61
CA ARG A 370 -1.04 1.56 22.00
C ARG A 370 -0.51 2.98 22.15
N TYR A 371 0.18 3.50 21.15
CA TYR A 371 0.71 4.85 21.18
C TYR A 371 -0.39 5.90 21.01
N ARG A 372 -1.29 5.70 20.04
CA ARG A 372 -2.43 6.57 19.80
C ARG A 372 -3.69 5.72 19.59
N PRO A 373 -4.43 5.38 20.65
CA PRO A 373 -5.59 4.52 20.51
C PRO A 373 -6.63 5.12 19.56
N TYR A 374 -7.07 4.33 18.60
CA TYR A 374 -7.97 4.75 17.51
C TYR A 374 -9.26 5.41 18.03
N LEU A 375 -9.91 4.82 19.06
CA LEU A 375 -11.20 5.27 19.58
C LEU A 375 -11.14 6.61 20.33
N THR A 376 -9.97 7.04 20.76
CA THR A 376 -9.76 8.31 21.47
C THR A 376 -9.03 9.35 20.63
N ASN A 377 -8.71 9.03 19.37
CA ASN A 377 -8.08 9.97 18.46
C ASN A 377 -9.11 10.97 17.93
N ALA A 378 -9.01 12.22 18.35
CA ALA A 378 -9.91 13.32 17.95
C ALA A 378 -9.91 13.62 16.43
N ALA A 379 -8.91 13.10 15.69
CA ALA A 379 -8.86 13.23 14.23
C ALA A 379 -9.72 12.18 13.50
N VAL A 380 -10.23 11.16 14.20
CA VAL A 380 -11.11 10.14 13.59
C VAL A 380 -12.52 10.68 13.49
N ASP A 381 -13.06 10.71 12.27
CA ASP A 381 -14.43 11.14 12.01
C ASP A 381 -15.44 10.23 12.72
N LEU A 382 -16.55 10.80 13.18
CA LEU A 382 -17.58 10.10 13.93
C LEU A 382 -18.15 8.85 13.23
N PRO A 383 -18.42 8.85 11.91
CA PRO A 383 -18.82 7.64 11.18
C PRO A 383 -17.82 6.50 11.28
N GLU A 384 -16.51 6.83 11.21
CA GLU A 384 -15.44 5.82 11.29
C GLU A 384 -15.25 5.31 12.71
N LEU A 385 -15.41 6.19 13.69
CA LEU A 385 -15.43 5.82 15.10
C LEU A 385 -16.55 4.81 15.38
N ALA A 386 -17.76 5.06 14.86
CA ALA A 386 -18.90 4.17 15.00
C ALA A 386 -18.68 2.81 14.31
N ARG A 387 -18.08 2.80 13.12
CA ARG A 387 -17.72 1.55 12.42
C ARG A 387 -16.68 0.75 13.20
N ALA A 388 -15.64 1.41 13.67
CA ALA A 388 -14.59 0.78 14.45
C ALA A 388 -15.12 0.17 15.76
N GLN A 389 -15.97 0.90 16.47
CA GLN A 389 -16.60 0.41 17.71
C GLN A 389 -17.41 -0.86 17.47
N ARG A 390 -18.26 -0.87 16.41
CA ARG A 390 -19.03 -2.06 16.02
C ARG A 390 -18.12 -3.23 15.69
N LEU A 391 -17.05 -2.99 14.91
CA LEU A 391 -16.08 -4.02 14.55
C LEU A 391 -15.39 -4.61 15.78
N LEU A 392 -14.97 -3.75 16.74
CA LEU A 392 -14.32 -4.22 17.96
C LEU A 392 -15.25 -5.04 18.85
N ALA A 393 -16.55 -4.67 18.89
CA ALA A 393 -17.58 -5.40 19.61
C ALA A 393 -18.02 -6.71 18.93
N ASP A 394 -17.74 -6.88 17.63
CA ASP A 394 -18.11 -8.08 16.88
C ASP A 394 -17.19 -9.26 17.25
N GLY A 395 -17.68 -10.15 18.12
CA GLY A 395 -16.96 -11.36 18.55
C GLY A 395 -16.73 -12.39 17.45
N SER A 396 -17.44 -12.31 16.32
CA SER A 396 -17.27 -13.22 15.19
C SER A 396 -16.03 -12.90 14.34
N VAL A 397 -15.50 -11.67 14.42
CA VAL A 397 -14.31 -11.25 13.71
C VAL A 397 -13.08 -11.42 14.61
N THR A 398 -12.22 -12.36 14.27
CA THR A 398 -10.92 -12.51 14.93
C THR A 398 -9.92 -11.49 14.39
N ALA A 399 -9.25 -10.75 15.29
CA ALA A 399 -8.20 -9.80 14.92
C ALA A 399 -7.02 -10.54 14.29
N SER A 400 -6.57 -10.14 13.10
CA SER A 400 -5.37 -10.72 12.50
C SER A 400 -4.09 -10.20 13.16
N GLY A 401 -3.07 -11.08 13.24
CA GLY A 401 -1.71 -10.71 13.60
C GLY A 401 -1.05 -9.81 12.54
N GLU A 402 0.12 -9.27 12.86
CA GLU A 402 0.96 -8.60 11.86
C GLU A 402 1.53 -9.65 10.88
N PRO A 403 1.41 -9.43 9.57
CA PRO A 403 2.02 -10.34 8.61
C PRO A 403 3.55 -10.22 8.67
N ALA A 404 4.25 -11.36 8.73
CA ALA A 404 5.70 -11.40 8.59
C ALA A 404 6.09 -11.43 7.10
N GLY A 405 7.27 -10.91 6.77
CA GLY A 405 7.82 -10.99 5.42
C GLY A 405 8.61 -9.75 5.02
N ALA A 406 9.18 -9.81 3.81
CA ALA A 406 9.88 -8.71 3.18
C ALA A 406 9.28 -8.44 1.78
N ARG A 407 9.12 -7.18 1.42
CA ARG A 407 8.63 -6.74 0.11
C ARG A 407 9.52 -5.66 -0.47
N VAL A 408 9.71 -5.69 -1.77
CA VAL A 408 10.42 -4.67 -2.55
C VAL A 408 9.46 -4.17 -3.63
N PHE A 409 9.38 -2.85 -3.78
CA PHE A 409 8.39 -2.18 -4.62
C PHE A 409 9.05 -1.41 -5.75
N ALA A 410 8.42 -1.38 -6.92
CA ALA A 410 8.87 -0.67 -8.11
C ALA A 410 9.01 0.86 -7.91
N MET A 411 8.38 1.42 -6.88
CA MET A 411 8.51 2.82 -6.46
C MET A 411 9.75 3.07 -5.57
N ASP A 412 10.78 2.23 -5.65
CA ASP A 412 12.03 2.34 -4.90
C ASP A 412 11.81 2.33 -3.37
N ARG A 413 10.97 1.41 -2.90
CA ARG A 413 10.67 1.18 -1.47
C ARG A 413 10.86 -0.29 -1.11
N ALA A 414 11.27 -0.54 0.12
CA ALA A 414 11.24 -1.88 0.68
C ALA A 414 10.71 -1.84 2.12
N VAL A 415 10.03 -2.92 2.50
CA VAL A 415 9.47 -3.09 3.85
C VAL A 415 9.79 -4.49 4.34
N VAL A 416 10.21 -4.59 5.59
CA VAL A 416 10.32 -5.85 6.31
C VAL A 416 9.46 -5.79 7.57
N ARG A 417 8.80 -6.90 7.87
CA ARG A 417 8.02 -7.09 9.09
C ARG A 417 8.41 -8.39 9.76
N ARG A 418 8.54 -8.34 11.07
CA ARG A 418 8.84 -9.47 11.94
C ARG A 418 8.00 -9.40 13.21
N ALA A 419 7.95 -10.48 13.95
CA ALA A 419 7.37 -10.44 15.29
C ALA A 419 8.11 -9.41 16.14
N GLY A 420 7.41 -8.36 16.55
CA GLY A 420 7.94 -7.32 17.43
C GLY A 420 8.70 -6.16 16.77
N TRP A 421 8.90 -6.15 15.45
CA TRP A 421 9.50 -5.01 14.75
C TRP A 421 9.13 -4.90 13.27
N ALA A 422 9.27 -3.71 12.75
CA ALA A 422 9.14 -3.42 11.33
C ALA A 422 10.22 -2.42 10.89
N ALA A 423 10.60 -2.46 9.61
CA ALA A 423 11.43 -1.42 9.02
C ALA A 423 11.01 -1.11 7.58
N SER A 424 11.24 0.13 7.15
CA SER A 424 11.08 0.57 5.77
C SER A 424 12.33 1.25 5.25
N LEU A 425 12.62 1.03 3.97
CA LEU A 425 13.69 1.67 3.23
C LEU A 425 13.11 2.63 2.19
N SER A 426 13.61 3.86 2.21
CA SER A 426 13.28 4.89 1.23
C SER A 426 14.49 5.14 0.33
N LEU A 427 14.35 4.76 -0.95
CA LEU A 427 15.38 4.88 -1.97
C LEU A 427 14.93 5.87 -3.05
N CYS A 428 15.86 6.35 -3.86
CA CYS A 428 15.57 7.11 -5.07
C CYS A 428 16.44 6.67 -6.24
N SER A 429 15.91 6.90 -7.44
CA SER A 429 16.58 6.63 -8.72
C SER A 429 16.06 7.60 -9.78
N ALA A 430 16.43 7.41 -11.05
CA ALA A 430 15.86 8.17 -12.16
C ALA A 430 14.32 8.04 -12.28
N ARG A 431 13.71 7.06 -11.57
CA ARG A 431 12.26 6.79 -11.53
C ARG A 431 11.54 7.50 -10.40
N THR A 432 12.26 7.90 -9.33
CA THR A 432 11.67 8.50 -8.13
C THR A 432 12.51 9.68 -7.65
N THR A 433 11.88 10.60 -6.91
CA THR A 433 12.52 11.84 -6.46
C THR A 433 13.40 11.65 -5.22
N PHE A 434 14.38 12.55 -5.02
CA PHE A 434 15.08 12.69 -3.74
C PHE A 434 14.14 12.96 -2.56
N TYR A 435 13.13 13.80 -2.80
CA TYR A 435 12.05 14.14 -1.89
C TYR A 435 11.01 14.99 -2.63
N GLU A 436 9.88 15.24 -2.02
CA GLU A 436 8.94 16.21 -2.56
C GLU A 436 8.80 17.39 -1.62
N THR A 437 8.82 18.59 -2.19
CA THR A 437 8.36 19.85 -1.60
C THR A 437 7.35 20.51 -2.54
N GLY A 438 6.58 21.46 -2.06
CA GLY A 438 5.59 22.22 -2.84
C GLY A 438 4.59 22.89 -1.92
N ASN A 439 4.02 24.02 -2.35
CA ASN A 439 3.12 24.86 -1.53
C ASN A 439 3.70 25.27 -0.17
N GLY A 440 5.02 25.38 -0.06
CA GLY A 440 5.70 25.70 1.20
C GLY A 440 5.76 24.53 2.20
N GLU A 441 5.43 23.30 1.78
CA GLU A 441 5.50 22.10 2.61
C GLU A 441 6.81 21.35 2.39
N ASN A 442 7.29 20.66 3.43
CA ASN A 442 8.46 19.77 3.44
C ASN A 442 9.73 20.45 2.91
N LEU A 443 10.02 21.63 3.46
CA LEU A 443 11.10 22.49 3.00
C LEU A 443 12.49 21.86 3.13
N ARG A 444 12.69 20.93 4.10
CA ARG A 444 13.98 20.31 4.45
C ARG A 444 13.98 18.78 4.33
N GLY A 445 13.10 18.22 3.48
CA GLY A 445 13.04 16.78 3.23
C GLY A 445 14.16 16.21 2.34
N TRP A 446 15.22 16.94 2.08
CA TRP A 446 16.28 16.72 1.08
C TRP A 446 16.81 15.30 0.96
N HIS A 447 16.96 14.60 2.11
CA HIS A 447 17.61 13.29 2.20
C HIS A 447 16.64 12.14 2.50
N THR A 448 15.33 12.37 2.50
CA THR A 448 14.35 11.36 2.92
C THR A 448 14.29 10.12 2.04
N ASN A 449 14.71 10.21 0.77
CA ASN A 449 14.74 9.06 -0.14
C ASN A 449 16.18 8.63 -0.52
N ASN A 450 17.18 9.01 0.28
CA ASN A 450 18.56 8.67 0.01
C ASN A 450 19.08 7.55 0.92
N GLY A 451 18.29 6.46 1.04
CA GLY A 451 18.62 5.32 1.87
C GLY A 451 18.18 5.49 3.34
N LEU A 452 17.13 6.28 3.61
CA LEU A 452 16.52 6.35 4.93
C LEU A 452 16.01 4.98 5.36
N LEU A 453 16.53 4.46 6.45
CA LEU A 453 16.10 3.24 7.14
C LEU A 453 15.30 3.62 8.37
N ALA A 454 13.98 3.75 8.21
CA ALA A 454 13.07 3.93 9.33
C ALA A 454 12.71 2.57 9.93
N TRP A 455 12.72 2.46 11.29
CA TRP A 455 12.36 1.22 11.94
C TRP A 455 11.64 1.44 13.27
N TRP A 456 10.78 0.50 13.64
CA TRP A 456 9.90 0.50 14.80
C TRP A 456 10.05 -0.81 15.56
N GLY A 457 10.17 -0.74 16.89
CA GLY A 457 10.07 -1.88 17.79
C GLY A 457 8.64 -2.06 18.32
N ALA A 458 8.43 -3.09 19.15
CA ALA A 458 7.12 -3.40 19.73
C ALA A 458 6.66 -2.36 20.76
N ASP A 459 7.57 -1.85 21.60
CA ASP A 459 7.23 -0.95 22.72
C ASP A 459 7.41 0.52 22.39
N TYR A 460 8.50 0.87 21.71
CA TYR A 460 8.88 2.25 21.40
C TYR A 460 8.68 2.62 19.93
N GLY A 461 8.32 1.64 19.11
CA GLY A 461 8.32 1.78 17.67
C GLY A 461 7.37 2.85 17.16
N ASN A 462 6.16 2.86 17.66
CA ASN A 462 5.10 3.64 17.03
C ASN A 462 5.24 5.15 17.26
N GLY A 463 5.81 5.57 18.39
CA GLY A 463 6.03 6.99 18.72
C GLY A 463 7.30 7.60 18.14
N GLN A 464 8.21 6.81 17.58
CA GLN A 464 9.55 7.25 17.18
C GLN A 464 9.55 8.42 16.19
N TYR A 465 8.65 8.40 15.21
CA TYR A 465 8.54 9.43 14.18
C TYR A 465 7.30 10.32 14.36
N SER A 466 6.35 9.92 15.21
CA SER A 466 5.14 10.68 15.53
C SER A 466 5.38 11.78 16.55
N ASP A 467 6.36 11.61 17.48
CA ASP A 467 6.64 12.54 18.57
C ASP A 467 7.57 13.68 18.13
N ALA A 468 7.05 14.59 17.30
CA ALA A 468 7.76 15.78 16.82
C ALA A 468 9.16 15.48 16.21
N PHE A 469 9.34 14.30 15.60
CA PHE A 469 10.62 13.93 14.98
C PHE A 469 10.97 14.91 13.84
N TRP A 470 10.10 15.11 12.87
CA TRP A 470 10.41 15.89 11.68
C TRP A 470 10.81 17.35 11.93
N PRO A 471 10.14 18.11 12.83
CA PRO A 471 10.53 19.48 13.12
C PRO A 471 11.78 19.60 13.99
N THR A 472 12.24 18.52 14.65
CA THR A 472 13.35 18.59 15.61
C THR A 472 14.58 17.76 15.21
N VAL A 473 14.47 16.84 14.24
CA VAL A 473 15.62 16.08 13.74
C VAL A 473 16.60 16.97 12.97
N ASP A 474 17.91 16.67 13.04
CA ASP A 474 18.88 17.22 12.07
C ASP A 474 18.59 16.62 10.69
N PRO A 475 18.15 17.40 9.67
CA PRO A 475 17.76 16.88 8.36
C PRO A 475 18.91 16.26 7.57
N TYR A 476 20.18 16.51 7.98
CA TYR A 476 21.37 15.84 7.45
C TYR A 476 21.68 14.54 8.18
N ARG A 477 20.98 14.21 9.27
CA ARG A 477 21.25 13.01 10.08
C ARG A 477 20.01 12.13 10.21
N LEU A 478 19.39 11.78 9.06
CA LEU A 478 18.32 10.80 9.03
C LEU A 478 18.89 9.37 9.11
N PRO A 479 18.27 8.45 9.85
CA PRO A 479 18.76 7.08 10.03
C PRO A 479 19.05 6.38 8.70
N GLY A 480 20.19 5.72 8.60
CA GLY A 480 20.58 4.95 7.41
C GLY A 480 21.11 5.75 6.25
N THR A 481 20.99 7.09 6.20
CA THR A 481 21.43 7.91 5.06
C THR A 481 22.94 8.09 5.00
N THR A 482 23.46 8.28 3.78
CA THR A 482 24.83 8.76 3.54
C THR A 482 24.73 10.13 2.88
N VAL A 483 25.32 11.16 3.48
CA VAL A 483 25.11 12.55 3.10
C VAL A 483 26.40 13.35 3.04
N SER A 484 26.52 14.28 2.09
CA SER A 484 27.42 15.39 2.11
C SER A 484 26.86 16.49 3.01
N ARG A 485 27.72 17.12 3.82
CA ARG A 485 27.31 18.23 4.71
C ARG A 485 27.24 19.58 3.96
N THR A 486 27.22 19.56 2.62
CA THR A 486 26.98 20.75 1.81
C THR A 486 25.68 21.42 2.22
N PRO A 487 25.67 22.72 2.57
CA PRO A 487 24.44 23.41 2.96
C PRO A 487 23.43 23.45 1.82
N LEU A 488 22.20 23.10 2.08
CA LEU A 488 21.08 23.15 1.17
C LEU A 488 20.08 24.23 1.64
N ALA A 489 19.61 25.04 0.68
CA ALA A 489 18.53 25.98 0.95
C ALA A 489 17.20 25.25 1.16
N ASP A 490 16.25 25.87 1.87
CA ASP A 490 14.89 25.39 1.97
C ASP A 490 14.30 25.18 0.57
N ALA A 491 13.59 24.08 0.35
CA ALA A 491 13.04 23.65 -0.93
C ALA A 491 14.08 23.41 -2.05
N ALA A 492 15.37 23.14 -1.73
CA ALA A 492 16.41 22.84 -2.70
C ALA A 492 15.98 21.69 -3.64
N GLY A 493 16.30 21.79 -4.93
CA GLY A 493 15.93 20.81 -5.97
C GLY A 493 14.60 21.09 -6.65
N GLY A 494 13.80 22.03 -6.16
CA GLY A 494 12.53 22.45 -6.76
C GLY A 494 11.32 21.63 -6.33
N ALA A 495 10.14 22.14 -6.66
CA ALA A 495 8.85 21.61 -6.23
C ALA A 495 8.42 20.33 -7.01
N TRP A 496 7.45 19.63 -6.45
CA TRP A 496 6.71 18.53 -7.08
C TRP A 496 7.59 17.34 -7.47
N GLY A 497 8.67 17.08 -6.74
CA GLY A 497 9.55 15.96 -7.01
C GLY A 497 10.44 16.15 -8.25
N ALA A 498 10.70 17.39 -8.66
CA ALA A 498 11.49 17.70 -9.86
C ALA A 498 12.91 17.15 -9.80
N ALA A 499 13.57 17.20 -8.63
CA ALA A 499 14.93 16.72 -8.46
C ALA A 499 14.97 15.19 -8.34
N ARG A 500 15.67 14.54 -9.26
CA ARG A 500 15.90 13.10 -9.31
C ARG A 500 17.35 12.79 -9.61
N PRO A 501 17.92 11.71 -9.05
CA PRO A 501 19.26 11.28 -9.47
C PRO A 501 19.20 10.67 -10.88
N ALA A 502 20.31 10.74 -11.61
CA ALA A 502 20.44 10.05 -12.88
C ALA A 502 20.66 8.53 -12.72
N ALA A 503 21.00 8.08 -11.51
CA ALA A 503 21.22 6.68 -11.20
C ALA A 503 19.95 5.84 -11.36
N VAL A 504 20.07 4.69 -12.02
CA VAL A 504 18.91 3.80 -12.30
C VAL A 504 18.84 2.60 -11.36
N TRP A 505 19.94 2.24 -10.69
CA TRP A 505 19.99 1.06 -9.84
C TRP A 505 19.42 1.36 -8.45
N ALA A 506 18.15 0.97 -8.21
CA ALA A 506 17.49 1.00 -6.91
C ALA A 506 16.42 -0.11 -6.85
N GLY A 507 16.31 -0.80 -5.71
CA GLY A 507 15.42 -1.94 -5.51
C GLY A 507 16.17 -3.20 -5.15
N GLY A 508 15.64 -4.40 -5.47
CA GLY A 508 16.31 -5.65 -5.10
C GLY A 508 15.45 -6.90 -5.20
N ALA A 509 16.04 -8.04 -4.90
CA ALA A 509 15.38 -9.35 -4.90
C ALA A 509 14.76 -9.68 -3.55
N THR A 510 13.60 -10.33 -3.57
CA THR A 510 12.93 -10.88 -2.39
C THR A 510 12.26 -12.20 -2.71
N ASP A 511 12.28 -13.14 -1.74
CA ASP A 511 11.50 -14.39 -1.78
C ASP A 511 10.20 -14.29 -0.95
N GLY A 512 9.84 -13.06 -0.53
CA GLY A 512 8.71 -12.79 0.35
C GLY A 512 9.04 -12.92 1.85
N SER A 513 10.12 -13.62 2.22
CA SER A 513 10.60 -13.73 3.60
C SER A 513 11.82 -12.84 3.83
N TYR A 514 12.79 -12.89 2.95
CA TYR A 514 14.04 -12.14 3.00
C TYR A 514 14.17 -11.21 1.80
N ALA A 515 15.06 -10.22 1.87
CA ALA A 515 15.35 -9.38 0.72
C ALA A 515 16.81 -8.90 0.69
N ALA A 516 17.35 -8.76 -0.53
CA ALA A 516 18.54 -8.02 -0.85
C ALA A 516 18.13 -6.72 -1.53
N VAL A 517 18.36 -5.58 -0.90
CA VAL A 517 17.96 -4.26 -1.40
C VAL A 517 19.19 -3.42 -1.59
N GLY A 518 19.29 -2.64 -2.65
CA GLY A 518 20.43 -1.76 -2.88
C GLY A 518 20.06 -0.46 -3.57
N GLN A 519 21.02 0.46 -3.59
CA GLN A 519 20.90 1.78 -4.21
C GLN A 519 22.26 2.27 -4.73
N ASP A 520 22.27 2.79 -5.97
CA ASP A 520 23.31 3.68 -6.46
C ASP A 520 23.04 5.09 -5.92
N VAL A 521 23.70 5.45 -4.83
CA VAL A 521 23.47 6.71 -4.09
C VAL A 521 24.07 7.89 -4.86
N ARG A 522 23.31 8.97 -4.95
CA ARG A 522 23.74 10.28 -5.46
C ARG A 522 23.29 11.37 -4.48
N GLY A 523 24.09 12.40 -4.32
CA GLY A 523 23.73 13.56 -3.49
C GLY A 523 22.87 14.57 -4.26
N LEU A 524 21.88 15.17 -3.57
CA LEU A 524 21.13 16.30 -4.10
C LEU A 524 22.07 17.53 -4.15
N SER A 525 22.23 18.13 -5.31
CA SER A 525 23.14 19.28 -5.51
C SER A 525 24.55 19.04 -4.94
N SER A 526 25.06 17.81 -5.08
CA SER A 526 26.32 17.36 -4.50
C SER A 526 27.00 16.37 -5.44
N THR A 527 28.32 16.29 -5.36
CA THR A 527 29.14 15.31 -6.09
C THR A 527 29.14 13.94 -5.41
N LEU A 528 28.49 13.81 -4.26
CA LEU A 528 28.41 12.56 -3.50
C LEU A 528 27.90 11.40 -4.37
N SER A 529 28.63 10.31 -4.34
CA SER A 529 28.29 9.04 -4.97
C SER A 529 28.70 7.86 -4.07
N GLY A 530 28.03 6.70 -4.24
CA GLY A 530 28.35 5.49 -3.50
C GLY A 530 27.41 4.35 -3.85
N ARG A 531 27.69 3.16 -3.32
CA ARG A 531 26.82 1.98 -3.40
C ARG A 531 26.43 1.56 -2.00
N LYS A 532 25.14 1.29 -1.80
CA LYS A 532 24.59 0.83 -0.52
C LYS A 532 23.76 -0.42 -0.72
N SER A 533 23.82 -1.31 0.26
CA SER A 533 22.96 -2.49 0.32
C SER A 533 22.42 -2.71 1.72
N TRP A 534 21.18 -3.21 1.79
CA TRP A 534 20.50 -3.65 2.99
C TRP A 534 20.00 -5.07 2.76
N PHE A 535 20.39 -5.99 3.64
CA PHE A 535 19.93 -7.36 3.60
C PHE A 535 18.98 -7.57 4.78
N LEU A 536 17.72 -7.85 4.48
CA LEU A 536 16.64 -7.93 5.44
C LEU A 536 16.50 -9.38 5.90
N LEU A 537 16.95 -9.66 7.13
CA LEU A 537 16.98 -10.99 7.74
C LEU A 537 15.89 -11.15 8.81
N ASP A 538 15.91 -12.24 9.57
CA ASP A 538 14.87 -12.53 10.58
C ASP A 538 14.94 -11.58 11.78
N ASP A 539 16.12 -11.33 12.30
CA ASP A 539 16.37 -10.57 13.53
C ASP A 539 17.22 -9.31 13.31
N SER A 540 17.62 -9.06 12.06
CA SER A 540 18.54 -7.98 11.74
C SER A 540 18.40 -7.44 10.33
N VAL A 541 18.91 -6.22 10.15
CA VAL A 541 19.18 -5.61 8.84
C VAL A 541 20.68 -5.42 8.72
N VAL A 542 21.30 -6.10 7.74
CA VAL A 542 22.73 -5.91 7.44
C VAL A 542 22.89 -4.72 6.49
N CYS A 543 23.65 -3.73 6.88
CA CYS A 543 23.84 -2.49 6.15
C CYS A 543 25.30 -2.40 5.65
N LEU A 544 25.48 -2.36 4.34
CA LEU A 544 26.78 -2.20 3.69
C LEU A 544 26.83 -0.92 2.86
N GLY A 545 27.99 -0.31 2.79
CA GLY A 545 28.28 0.81 1.87
C GLY A 545 29.71 0.77 1.40
N ALA A 546 29.93 1.09 0.13
CA ALA A 546 31.27 1.16 -0.48
C ALA A 546 31.34 2.12 -1.66
N GLY A 547 32.55 2.51 -2.05
CA GLY A 547 32.78 3.47 -3.12
C GLY A 547 32.23 4.86 -2.81
N ILE A 548 32.09 5.20 -1.52
CA ILE A 548 31.62 6.51 -1.08
C ILE A 548 32.67 7.56 -1.41
N SER A 549 32.33 8.46 -2.33
CA SER A 549 33.22 9.48 -2.86
C SER A 549 32.49 10.82 -2.98
N CYS A 550 33.17 11.91 -2.69
CA CYS A 550 32.65 13.27 -2.75
C CYS A 550 33.81 14.23 -3.08
N ALA A 551 33.49 15.38 -3.63
CA ALA A 551 34.45 16.47 -3.91
C ALA A 551 33.80 17.84 -3.65
N ASP A 552 32.96 17.93 -2.59
CA ASP A 552 32.22 19.15 -2.26
C ASP A 552 32.96 20.06 -1.28
N GLY A 553 34.14 19.64 -0.80
CA GLY A 553 34.97 20.39 0.17
C GLY A 553 34.42 20.32 1.61
N VAL A 554 33.50 19.39 1.91
CA VAL A 554 32.86 19.27 3.21
C VAL A 554 32.87 17.81 3.71
N PRO A 555 32.64 17.56 5.00
CA PRO A 555 32.55 16.20 5.54
C PRO A 555 31.40 15.39 4.92
N VAL A 556 31.60 14.09 4.79
CA VAL A 556 30.58 13.09 4.41
C VAL A 556 30.34 12.16 5.59
N GLU A 557 29.07 11.97 5.94
CA GLU A 557 28.66 11.12 7.05
C GLU A 557 27.75 10.00 6.57
N THR A 558 27.86 8.79 7.17
CA THR A 558 26.78 7.77 7.11
C THR A 558 26.16 7.65 8.48
N VAL A 559 24.88 7.97 8.58
CA VAL A 559 24.11 7.90 9.82
C VAL A 559 23.71 6.44 10.08
N ILE A 560 24.19 5.89 11.20
CA ILE A 560 23.80 4.54 11.63
C ILE A 560 22.38 4.59 12.16
N ASP A 561 22.14 5.51 13.13
CA ASP A 561 20.81 5.79 13.67
C ASP A 561 20.76 7.19 14.31
N ASN A 562 19.54 7.69 14.51
CA ASN A 562 19.27 8.96 15.17
C ASN A 562 17.93 8.84 15.92
N ARG A 563 18.00 8.28 17.16
CA ARG A 563 16.81 7.95 17.93
C ARG A 563 16.27 9.16 18.65
N ASN A 564 14.99 9.44 18.44
CA ASN A 564 14.22 10.36 19.26
C ASN A 564 13.97 9.71 20.63
N LEU A 565 14.47 10.33 21.68
CA LEU A 565 14.34 9.87 23.06
C LEU A 565 13.17 10.54 23.80
N GLY A 566 12.34 11.32 23.08
CA GLY A 566 11.28 12.13 23.67
C GLY A 566 11.80 13.41 24.35
N ALA A 567 10.93 14.12 25.05
CA ALA A 567 11.27 15.41 25.70
C ALA A 567 12.23 15.27 26.89
N ALA A 568 12.24 14.11 27.57
CA ALA A 568 13.00 13.91 28.80
C ALA A 568 13.82 12.60 28.81
N GLY A 569 13.87 11.87 27.72
CA GLY A 569 14.48 10.54 27.69
C GLY A 569 16.00 10.56 27.94
N THR A 570 16.46 9.53 28.64
CA THR A 570 17.89 9.34 29.03
C THR A 570 18.33 7.89 28.76
N HIS A 571 17.79 7.27 27.70
CA HIS A 571 18.07 5.87 27.36
C HIS A 571 19.57 5.58 27.34
N ALA A 572 20.00 4.53 28.07
CA ALA A 572 21.41 4.21 28.21
C ALA A 572 21.99 3.76 26.84
N LEU A 573 23.21 4.27 26.56
CA LEU A 573 24.05 3.80 25.48
C LEU A 573 25.13 2.89 26.08
N THR A 574 25.22 1.67 25.59
CA THR A 574 26.27 0.72 25.97
C THR A 574 27.15 0.43 24.75
N VAL A 575 28.47 0.53 24.89
CA VAL A 575 29.46 0.25 23.86
C VAL A 575 30.39 -0.83 24.37
N ASP A 576 30.45 -1.99 23.69
CA ASP A 576 31.25 -3.16 24.08
C ASP A 576 31.12 -3.49 25.59
N GLY A 577 29.90 -3.48 26.13
CA GLY A 577 29.57 -3.73 27.53
C GLY A 577 29.79 -2.54 28.48
N VAL A 578 30.33 -1.41 28.01
CA VAL A 578 30.58 -0.25 28.84
C VAL A 578 29.51 0.82 28.63
N ARG A 579 28.82 1.20 29.74
CA ARG A 579 27.83 2.28 29.72
C ARG A 579 28.51 3.62 29.45
N GLN A 580 27.97 4.39 28.50
CA GLN A 580 28.42 5.72 28.15
C GLN A 580 27.71 6.80 29.00
N PRO A 581 28.26 8.02 29.12
CA PRO A 581 27.62 9.11 29.85
C PRO A 581 26.21 9.45 29.36
N ASP A 582 25.31 9.77 30.30
CA ASP A 582 23.92 10.14 29.99
C ASP A 582 23.70 11.66 29.84
N THR A 583 24.74 12.46 30.10
CA THR A 583 24.67 13.93 30.14
C THR A 583 24.38 14.51 28.75
N LEU A 584 23.44 15.45 28.66
CA LEU A 584 23.19 16.23 27.45
C LEU A 584 24.45 17.01 27.06
N GLY A 585 24.71 17.09 25.74
CA GLY A 585 25.93 17.67 25.18
C GLY A 585 27.10 16.70 25.14
N TRP A 586 26.99 15.50 25.72
CA TRP A 586 28.04 14.48 25.58
C TRP A 586 28.22 14.07 24.12
N SER A 587 29.50 13.91 23.74
CA SER A 587 29.89 13.28 22.45
C SER A 587 31.07 12.36 22.69
N GLY A 588 31.15 11.29 21.91
CA GLY A 588 32.23 10.31 21.98
C GLY A 588 32.55 9.76 20.59
N ARG A 589 33.78 9.24 20.44
CA ARG A 589 34.24 8.58 19.19
C ARG A 589 35.00 7.29 19.56
N PRO A 590 34.29 6.28 20.10
CA PRO A 590 34.92 5.00 20.41
C PRO A 590 35.45 4.34 19.14
N VAL A 591 36.61 3.67 19.29
CA VAL A 591 37.36 3.02 18.19
C VAL A 591 37.36 1.51 18.40
N GLY A 592 37.27 0.76 17.32
CA GLY A 592 37.26 -0.72 17.37
C GLY A 592 35.97 -1.32 17.96
N VAL A 593 34.88 -0.55 17.97
CA VAL A 593 33.58 -0.97 18.48
C VAL A 593 33.10 -2.21 17.78
N ARG A 594 32.73 -3.24 18.53
CA ARG A 594 32.19 -4.50 18.00
C ARG A 594 30.68 -4.60 18.22
N SER A 595 30.20 -4.07 19.34
CA SER A 595 28.78 -4.07 19.67
C SER A 595 28.36 -2.77 20.36
N LEU A 596 27.13 -2.35 20.11
CA LEU A 596 26.54 -1.17 20.71
C LEU A 596 25.05 -1.45 20.94
N ALA A 597 24.47 -0.90 22.01
CA ALA A 597 23.03 -0.97 22.22
C ALA A 597 22.48 0.33 22.80
N ILE A 598 21.30 0.73 22.35
CA ILE A 598 20.50 1.80 22.93
C ILE A 598 19.35 1.12 23.69
N ALA A 599 19.37 1.26 25.01
CA ALA A 599 18.40 0.58 25.88
C ALA A 599 16.95 0.95 25.50
N GLY A 600 16.11 -0.07 25.37
CA GLY A 600 14.72 0.08 24.99
C GLY A 600 14.46 0.23 23.48
N PHE A 601 15.52 0.32 22.65
CA PHE A 601 15.40 0.37 21.20
C PHE A 601 15.99 -0.86 20.51
N GLY A 602 17.31 -0.98 20.43
CA GLY A 602 17.95 -2.07 19.75
C GLY A 602 19.46 -2.08 19.86
N GLY A 603 20.06 -3.12 19.27
CA GLY A 603 21.50 -3.36 19.22
C GLY A 603 22.09 -3.13 17.83
N TYR A 604 23.39 -2.91 17.80
CA TYR A 604 24.19 -2.74 16.58
C TYR A 604 25.46 -3.56 16.69
N VAL A 605 25.81 -4.26 15.62
CA VAL A 605 27.02 -5.08 15.55
C VAL A 605 27.89 -4.63 14.39
N PHE A 606 29.20 -4.54 14.62
CA PHE A 606 30.15 -4.03 13.66
C PHE A 606 31.16 -5.15 13.30
N PRO A 607 30.96 -5.86 12.17
CA PRO A 607 31.88 -6.91 11.72
C PRO A 607 33.29 -6.33 11.53
N GLY A 608 34.28 -6.94 12.18
CA GLY A 608 35.67 -6.47 12.13
C GLY A 608 35.99 -5.26 13.01
N GLY A 609 34.99 -4.67 13.69
CA GLY A 609 35.14 -3.46 14.49
C GLY A 609 35.04 -2.17 13.68
N ALA A 610 34.58 -1.10 14.29
CA ALA A 610 34.41 0.19 13.64
C ALA A 610 34.77 1.38 14.56
N THR A 611 35.05 2.53 13.98
CA THR A 611 35.05 3.82 14.70
C THR A 611 33.66 4.43 14.54
N VAL A 612 32.96 4.63 15.64
CA VAL A 612 31.58 5.13 15.67
C VAL A 612 31.57 6.47 16.41
N ASN A 613 31.01 7.49 15.76
CA ASN A 613 30.71 8.73 16.46
C ASN A 613 29.34 8.62 17.14
N ALA A 614 29.25 9.16 18.35
CA ALA A 614 28.02 9.20 19.12
C ALA A 614 27.80 10.55 19.78
N ALA A 615 26.59 11.03 19.84
CA ALA A 615 26.28 12.29 20.55
C ALA A 615 24.87 12.26 21.14
N ARG A 616 24.75 12.87 22.35
CA ARG A 616 23.48 13.19 23.00
C ARG A 616 23.20 14.67 22.86
N GLN A 617 22.11 14.99 22.21
CA GLN A 617 21.76 16.36 21.88
C GLN A 617 20.31 16.63 22.24
N GLU A 618 20.01 17.85 22.64
CA GLU A 618 18.67 18.39 22.70
C GLU A 618 18.49 19.32 21.46
N ARG A 619 17.40 19.18 20.76
CA ARG A 619 17.09 19.96 19.56
C ARG A 619 15.71 20.54 19.66
N THR A 620 15.60 21.82 19.31
CA THR A 620 14.35 22.57 19.28
C THR A 620 14.05 22.98 17.86
N GLY A 621 12.80 22.83 17.45
CA GLY A 621 12.27 23.25 16.15
C GLY A 621 10.77 23.44 16.23
N SER A 622 10.19 23.90 15.16
CA SER A 622 8.74 24.08 15.01
C SER A 622 8.27 23.46 13.69
N TRP A 623 7.00 23.14 13.59
CA TRP A 623 6.43 22.68 12.31
C TRP A 623 6.54 23.75 11.23
N HIS A 624 6.53 25.04 11.64
CA HIS A 624 6.72 26.17 10.74
C HIS A 624 8.11 26.16 10.05
N ASP A 625 9.14 25.62 10.69
CA ASP A 625 10.50 25.55 10.12
C ASP A 625 10.56 24.66 8.85
N ILE A 626 9.61 23.73 8.68
CA ILE A 626 9.58 22.77 7.58
C ILE A 626 8.30 22.87 6.74
N ASN A 627 7.34 23.72 7.15
CA ASN A 627 6.08 23.93 6.46
C ASN A 627 5.54 25.32 6.82
N VAL A 628 5.43 26.23 5.86
CA VAL A 628 5.00 27.62 6.09
C VAL A 628 3.64 27.75 6.78
N ASN A 629 2.78 26.74 6.68
CA ASN A 629 1.49 26.67 7.36
C ASN A 629 1.55 25.97 8.71
N GLY A 630 2.72 25.45 9.10
CA GLY A 630 2.94 24.72 10.34
C GLY A 630 2.85 25.63 11.57
N SER A 631 2.55 25.03 12.72
CA SER A 631 2.54 25.72 14.01
C SER A 631 3.94 26.24 14.34
N THR A 632 3.99 27.50 14.83
CA THR A 632 5.22 28.15 15.33
C THR A 632 5.59 27.71 16.77
N GLN A 633 4.78 26.83 17.37
CA GLN A 633 5.06 26.32 18.71
C GLN A 633 6.43 25.63 18.73
N ALA A 634 7.32 26.09 19.60
CA ALA A 634 8.61 25.46 19.81
C ALA A 634 8.45 24.08 20.49
N LEU A 635 9.03 23.07 19.88
CA LEU A 635 9.05 21.68 20.36
C LEU A 635 10.50 21.27 20.58
N THR A 636 10.78 20.66 21.72
CA THR A 636 12.13 20.20 22.05
C THR A 636 12.14 18.71 22.26
N ARG A 637 13.08 18.00 21.62
CA ARG A 637 13.31 16.56 21.78
C ARG A 637 14.78 16.23 21.96
N ARG A 638 15.04 15.19 22.74
CA ARG A 638 16.39 14.66 22.95
C ARG A 638 16.68 13.58 21.93
N TYR A 639 17.91 13.55 21.47
CA TYR A 639 18.39 12.62 20.46
C TYR A 639 19.65 11.91 20.90
N LEU A 640 19.75 10.63 20.54
CA LEU A 640 21.01 9.89 20.53
C LEU A 640 21.32 9.53 19.07
N THR A 641 22.39 10.14 18.56
CA THR A 641 22.82 10.01 17.18
C THR A 641 24.09 9.17 17.11
N LEU A 642 24.12 8.22 16.16
CA LEU A 642 25.28 7.36 15.85
C LEU A 642 25.60 7.51 14.36
N TRP A 643 26.90 7.74 14.03
CA TRP A 643 27.31 7.88 12.63
C TRP A 643 28.75 7.48 12.36
N PHE A 644 29.03 7.10 11.12
CA PHE A 644 30.38 7.03 10.56
C PHE A 644 30.74 8.38 9.94
N ASP A 645 31.94 8.87 10.25
CA ASP A 645 32.54 10.03 9.60
C ASP A 645 33.55 9.54 8.57
N HIS A 646 33.30 9.85 7.30
CA HIS A 646 34.17 9.48 6.17
C HIS A 646 35.22 10.55 5.87
N GLY A 647 35.25 11.65 6.65
CA GLY A 647 36.11 12.80 6.41
C GLY A 647 35.63 13.73 5.32
N THR A 648 36.44 14.73 4.99
CA THR A 648 36.20 15.68 3.88
C THR A 648 36.69 15.05 2.62
N ASP A 649 35.86 15.12 1.56
CA ASP A 649 36.15 14.63 0.21
C ASP A 649 36.65 13.17 0.18
N PRO A 650 35.88 12.20 0.74
CA PRO A 650 36.30 10.81 0.74
C PRO A 650 36.42 10.26 -0.69
N ALA A 651 37.37 9.38 -0.89
CA ALA A 651 37.65 8.71 -2.17
C ALA A 651 37.53 7.19 -1.97
N GLY A 652 36.30 6.63 -2.13
CA GLY A 652 36.08 5.20 -2.06
C GLY A 652 35.86 4.65 -0.62
N ALA A 653 35.41 5.46 0.33
CA ALA A 653 35.13 5.01 1.69
C ALA A 653 34.07 3.90 1.74
N ALA A 654 34.10 3.11 2.83
CA ALA A 654 33.19 1.98 3.04
C ALA A 654 32.80 1.84 4.52
N TYR A 655 31.69 1.16 4.77
CA TYR A 655 31.23 0.78 6.10
C TYR A 655 30.44 -0.53 6.08
N SER A 656 30.33 -1.16 7.26
CA SER A 656 29.43 -2.30 7.49
C SER A 656 28.91 -2.29 8.91
N TYR A 657 27.63 -2.58 9.08
CA TYR A 657 27.02 -2.84 10.39
C TYR A 657 25.73 -3.68 10.26
N LEU A 658 25.34 -4.28 11.37
CA LEU A 658 24.03 -4.92 11.54
C LEU A 658 23.20 -4.06 12.50
N LEU A 659 21.96 -3.76 12.14
CA LEU A 659 20.92 -3.26 13.03
C LEU A 659 20.12 -4.46 13.54
N MET A 660 19.95 -4.59 14.85
CA MET A 660 19.19 -5.64 15.54
C MET A 660 18.06 -4.98 16.35
N PRO A 661 16.86 -4.79 15.78
CA PRO A 661 15.74 -4.16 16.49
C PRO A 661 15.32 -4.97 17.73
N GLY A 662 15.13 -4.30 18.85
CA GLY A 662 14.74 -4.92 20.12
C GLY A 662 15.87 -5.64 20.87
N ALA A 663 17.06 -5.81 20.29
CA ALA A 663 18.19 -6.45 20.96
C ALA A 663 18.78 -5.56 22.07
N ASP A 664 19.02 -6.11 23.23
CA ASP A 664 19.75 -5.46 24.31
C ASP A 664 21.28 -5.55 24.13
N ALA A 665 22.04 -4.99 25.07
CA ALA A 665 23.49 -4.99 25.02
C ALA A 665 24.09 -6.41 25.08
N ALA A 666 23.46 -7.35 25.81
CA ALA A 666 23.93 -8.72 25.92
C ALA A 666 23.71 -9.48 24.59
N ALA A 667 22.55 -9.32 23.95
CA ALA A 667 22.24 -9.93 22.65
C ALA A 667 23.17 -9.39 21.55
N ALA A 668 23.42 -8.07 21.51
CA ALA A 668 24.36 -7.46 20.57
C ALA A 668 25.80 -7.97 20.77
N ALA A 669 26.26 -8.06 22.02
CA ALA A 669 27.58 -8.61 22.33
C ALA A 669 27.70 -10.10 21.97
N ALA A 670 26.67 -10.89 22.24
CA ALA A 670 26.63 -12.33 21.86
C ALA A 670 26.72 -12.50 20.32
N ARG A 671 25.97 -11.70 19.56
CA ARG A 671 26.04 -11.72 18.08
C ARG A 671 27.42 -11.28 17.58
N ALA A 672 28.07 -10.29 18.21
CA ALA A 672 29.42 -9.86 17.86
C ALA A 672 30.48 -10.96 18.15
N ALA A 673 30.28 -11.74 19.23
CA ALA A 673 31.18 -12.86 19.61
C ALA A 673 30.96 -14.10 18.74
N ALA A 674 29.72 -14.37 18.31
CA ALA A 674 29.36 -15.52 17.49
C ALA A 674 28.54 -15.08 16.27
N PRO A 675 29.17 -14.45 15.26
CA PRO A 675 28.47 -13.92 14.09
C PRO A 675 27.90 -15.03 13.22
N THR A 676 26.62 -14.93 12.87
CA THR A 676 25.97 -15.78 11.87
C THR A 676 26.12 -15.21 10.46
N VAL A 677 26.29 -13.90 10.36
CA VAL A 677 26.46 -13.17 9.09
C VAL A 677 27.94 -13.04 8.74
N THR A 678 28.28 -13.43 7.52
CA THR A 678 29.59 -13.18 6.89
C THR A 678 29.43 -12.20 5.73
N VAL A 679 30.20 -11.11 5.73
CA VAL A 679 30.28 -10.20 4.56
C VAL A 679 31.19 -10.85 3.53
N LEU A 680 30.62 -11.27 2.39
CA LEU A 680 31.33 -11.93 1.29
C LEU A 680 32.03 -10.92 0.37
N ALA A 681 31.41 -9.76 0.19
CA ALA A 681 31.96 -8.64 -0.58
C ALA A 681 31.32 -7.31 -0.10
N ASN A 682 32.14 -6.26 -0.06
CA ASN A 682 31.67 -4.89 0.15
C ASN A 682 32.50 -3.92 -0.70
N THR A 683 32.16 -3.84 -1.98
CA THR A 683 32.88 -3.03 -2.98
C THR A 683 31.89 -2.14 -3.75
N ALA A 684 32.40 -1.22 -4.56
CA ALA A 684 31.58 -0.41 -5.46
C ALA A 684 30.91 -1.23 -6.58
N SER A 685 31.38 -2.44 -6.87
CA SER A 685 30.84 -3.29 -7.93
C SER A 685 29.86 -4.34 -7.40
N VAL A 686 30.06 -4.82 -6.17
CA VAL A 686 29.23 -5.86 -5.56
C VAL A 686 29.23 -5.76 -4.04
N GLN A 687 28.08 -5.99 -3.44
CA GLN A 687 27.88 -6.14 -1.99
C GLN A 687 27.12 -7.43 -1.74
N ALA A 688 27.67 -8.29 -0.89
CA ALA A 688 27.12 -9.64 -0.67
C ALA A 688 27.37 -10.13 0.76
N ILE A 689 26.42 -10.90 1.25
CA ILE A 689 26.49 -11.57 2.55
C ILE A 689 26.10 -13.05 2.45
N SER A 690 26.51 -13.84 3.45
CA SER A 690 25.84 -15.08 3.78
C SER A 690 25.43 -15.07 5.26
N ASP A 691 24.28 -15.66 5.58
CA ASP A 691 23.81 -15.86 6.94
C ASP A 691 23.58 -17.35 7.20
N SER A 692 24.36 -17.91 8.11
CA SER A 692 24.32 -19.34 8.44
C SER A 692 23.07 -19.74 9.24
N ALA A 693 22.42 -18.78 9.91
CA ALA A 693 21.22 -19.05 10.69
C ALA A 693 19.99 -19.28 9.82
N SER A 694 19.82 -18.48 8.76
CA SER A 694 18.69 -18.56 7.83
C SER A 694 18.97 -19.39 6.56
N GLY A 695 20.24 -19.73 6.30
CA GLY A 695 20.67 -20.35 5.04
C GLY A 695 20.62 -19.40 3.84
N VAL A 696 20.59 -18.09 4.09
CA VAL A 696 20.52 -17.05 3.05
C VAL A 696 21.92 -16.68 2.58
N THR A 697 22.10 -16.62 1.24
CA THR A 697 23.19 -15.87 0.59
C THR A 697 22.54 -14.81 -0.29
N ALA A 698 22.90 -13.55 -0.09
CA ALA A 698 22.27 -12.43 -0.78
C ALA A 698 23.32 -11.48 -1.35
N ALA A 699 23.13 -11.00 -2.59
CA ALA A 699 24.10 -10.17 -3.29
C ALA A 699 23.41 -9.13 -4.17
N ASN A 700 23.93 -7.91 -4.14
CA ASN A 700 23.61 -6.83 -5.08
C ASN A 700 24.82 -6.57 -5.96
N PHE A 701 24.71 -6.93 -7.23
CA PHE A 701 25.72 -6.69 -8.26
C PHE A 701 25.39 -5.40 -9.01
N PHE A 702 26.18 -4.36 -8.82
CA PHE A 702 26.07 -3.10 -9.56
C PHE A 702 26.74 -3.20 -10.93
N ALA A 703 27.53 -4.24 -11.17
CA ALA A 703 28.15 -4.63 -12.43
C ALA A 703 28.21 -6.16 -12.53
N ALA A 704 28.44 -6.71 -13.71
CA ALA A 704 28.76 -8.14 -13.87
C ALA A 704 29.94 -8.54 -12.97
N GLY A 705 29.91 -9.76 -12.39
CA GLY A 705 30.98 -10.19 -11.51
C GLY A 705 30.61 -11.42 -10.67
N THR A 706 31.48 -11.69 -9.66
CA THR A 706 31.34 -12.83 -8.76
C THR A 706 31.46 -12.38 -7.31
N ALA A 707 30.59 -12.93 -6.45
CA ALA A 707 30.70 -12.79 -4.99
C ALA A 707 30.25 -14.08 -4.30
N GLY A 708 31.08 -14.63 -3.42
CA GLY A 708 30.85 -15.94 -2.83
C GLY A 708 30.55 -17.01 -3.89
N PRO A 709 29.41 -17.72 -3.77
CA PRO A 709 29.06 -18.75 -4.74
C PRO A 709 28.36 -18.22 -6.01
N VAL A 710 28.07 -16.91 -6.12
CA VAL A 710 27.24 -16.35 -7.18
C VAL A 710 28.08 -15.60 -8.20
N THR A 711 27.88 -15.90 -9.49
CA THR A 711 28.39 -15.14 -10.64
C THR A 711 27.23 -14.66 -11.51
N VAL A 712 27.28 -13.41 -11.94
CA VAL A 712 26.25 -12.81 -12.82
C VAL A 712 26.87 -12.16 -14.05
N SER A 713 26.17 -12.25 -15.20
CA SER A 713 26.63 -11.68 -16.49
C SER A 713 26.30 -10.21 -16.68
N ALA A 714 25.43 -9.63 -15.83
CA ALA A 714 24.97 -8.24 -15.89
C ALA A 714 24.60 -7.76 -14.48
N PRO A 715 24.35 -6.45 -14.25
CA PRO A 715 23.86 -5.95 -12.97
C PRO A 715 22.60 -6.69 -12.52
N ALA A 716 22.59 -7.15 -11.28
CA ALA A 716 21.48 -7.92 -10.74
C ALA A 716 21.45 -7.91 -9.21
N SER A 717 20.30 -8.18 -8.63
CA SER A 717 20.15 -8.58 -7.23
C SER A 717 19.79 -10.06 -7.18
N VAL A 718 20.48 -10.82 -6.34
CA VAL A 718 20.34 -12.27 -6.22
C VAL A 718 20.13 -12.64 -4.77
N LEU A 719 19.13 -13.48 -4.51
CA LEU A 719 18.82 -14.06 -3.21
C LEU A 719 18.80 -15.58 -3.35
N LEU A 720 19.69 -16.24 -2.63
CA LEU A 720 19.72 -17.70 -2.48
C LEU A 720 19.18 -18.04 -1.09
N ARG A 721 18.39 -19.09 -0.99
CA ARG A 721 17.98 -19.70 0.27
C ARG A 721 18.23 -21.20 0.21
N GLU A 722 19.19 -21.67 1.01
CA GLU A 722 19.54 -23.08 1.13
C GLU A 722 18.84 -23.69 2.34
N SER A 723 18.22 -24.84 2.14
CA SER A 723 17.67 -25.70 3.19
C SER A 723 18.22 -27.12 3.04
N ALA A 724 17.90 -28.03 3.98
CA ALA A 724 18.35 -29.42 3.90
C ALA A 724 17.95 -30.13 2.60
N GLY A 725 16.83 -29.74 1.97
CA GLY A 725 16.27 -30.41 0.79
C GLY A 725 16.24 -29.60 -0.48
N ALA A 726 16.52 -28.28 -0.44
CA ALA A 726 16.29 -27.41 -1.57
C ALA A 726 17.23 -26.20 -1.63
N LEU A 727 17.40 -25.66 -2.84
CA LEU A 727 18.01 -24.35 -3.12
C LEU A 727 16.98 -23.50 -3.88
N ALA A 728 16.47 -22.45 -3.24
CA ALA A 728 15.67 -21.45 -3.90
C ALA A 728 16.58 -20.30 -4.36
N ILE A 729 16.39 -19.85 -5.61
CA ILE A 729 17.15 -18.76 -6.24
C ILE A 729 16.15 -17.75 -6.73
N THR A 730 16.28 -16.47 -6.32
CA THR A 730 15.51 -15.35 -6.85
C THR A 730 16.46 -14.32 -7.43
N VAL A 731 16.16 -13.83 -8.63
CA VAL A 731 16.97 -12.89 -9.39
C VAL A 731 16.09 -11.76 -9.91
N CYS A 732 16.57 -10.53 -9.84
CA CYS A 732 15.96 -9.41 -10.54
C CYS A 732 17.05 -8.43 -11.06
N ASP A 733 16.68 -7.54 -11.96
CA ASP A 733 17.50 -6.38 -12.36
C ASP A 733 16.88 -5.09 -11.80
N PRO A 734 17.40 -4.54 -10.69
CA PRO A 734 16.91 -3.29 -10.13
C PRO A 734 17.18 -2.07 -11.02
N SER A 735 18.12 -2.15 -11.96
CA SER A 735 18.39 -1.09 -12.94
C SER A 735 17.34 -1.06 -14.05
N ARG A 736 16.68 -2.21 -14.32
CA ARG A 736 15.70 -2.44 -15.40
C ARG A 736 16.28 -2.21 -16.80
N ALA A 737 17.60 -2.32 -16.93
CA ALA A 737 18.31 -2.06 -18.17
C ALA A 737 18.58 -3.34 -18.99
N SER A 738 18.64 -4.50 -18.32
CA SER A 738 18.97 -5.78 -18.96
C SER A 738 17.72 -6.46 -19.50
N ALA A 739 17.84 -7.16 -20.61
CA ALA A 739 16.80 -8.09 -21.09
C ALA A 739 16.88 -9.43 -20.35
N THR A 740 18.12 -9.95 -20.21
CA THR A 740 18.39 -11.23 -19.54
C THR A 740 19.63 -11.11 -18.66
N VAL A 741 19.70 -11.98 -17.64
CA VAL A 741 20.86 -12.17 -16.78
C VAL A 741 21.18 -13.65 -16.72
N THR A 742 22.42 -14.05 -17.02
CA THR A 742 22.90 -15.38 -16.71
C THR A 742 23.43 -15.39 -15.27
N VAL A 743 22.94 -16.32 -14.47
CA VAL A 743 23.35 -16.50 -13.07
C VAL A 743 23.95 -17.89 -12.92
N THR A 744 25.17 -17.95 -12.44
CA THR A 744 25.82 -19.22 -12.07
C THR A 744 26.01 -19.27 -10.56
N VAL A 745 25.51 -20.34 -9.93
CA VAL A 745 25.66 -20.61 -8.50
C VAL A 745 26.60 -21.82 -8.34
N ALA A 746 27.76 -21.62 -7.74
CA ALA A 746 28.76 -22.68 -7.46
C ALA A 746 28.23 -23.60 -6.36
N ARG A 747 27.22 -24.39 -6.70
CA ARG A 747 26.57 -25.42 -5.88
C ARG A 747 26.28 -26.63 -6.75
N SER A 748 26.59 -27.80 -6.24
CA SER A 748 26.36 -29.09 -6.89
C SER A 748 25.42 -29.97 -6.08
N GLY A 749 24.97 -31.08 -6.68
CA GLY A 749 24.12 -32.04 -6.02
C GLY A 749 22.64 -31.65 -6.00
N TYR A 750 22.21 -30.84 -6.95
CA TYR A 750 20.80 -30.48 -7.17
C TYR A 750 20.29 -31.17 -8.43
N LEU A 751 18.99 -31.41 -8.44
CA LEU A 751 18.25 -31.90 -9.60
C LEU A 751 17.54 -30.73 -10.25
N GLU A 752 17.45 -30.80 -11.58
CA GLU A 752 16.63 -29.85 -12.33
C GLU A 752 15.19 -29.89 -11.81
N ALA A 753 14.62 -28.70 -11.59
CA ALA A 753 13.21 -28.50 -11.28
C ALA A 753 12.60 -27.57 -12.33
N GLN A 754 11.28 -27.63 -12.44
CA GLN A 754 10.59 -26.69 -13.33
C GLN A 754 10.75 -25.28 -12.77
N ALA A 755 11.36 -24.41 -13.58
CA ALA A 755 11.59 -23.04 -13.23
C ALA A 755 10.29 -22.24 -13.27
N GLY A 756 10.21 -21.17 -12.48
CA GLY A 756 9.13 -20.17 -12.59
C GLY A 756 9.19 -19.41 -13.91
N PRO A 757 8.18 -18.56 -14.18
CA PRO A 757 8.11 -17.80 -15.43
C PRO A 757 9.37 -16.96 -15.68
N GLY A 758 9.90 -17.04 -16.91
CA GLY A 758 11.08 -16.30 -17.35
C GLY A 758 12.41 -16.79 -16.75
N VAL A 759 12.47 -18.02 -16.24
CA VAL A 759 13.71 -18.66 -15.81
C VAL A 759 13.93 -19.95 -16.60
N THR A 760 15.11 -20.08 -17.24
CA THR A 760 15.54 -21.31 -17.90
C THR A 760 16.73 -21.88 -17.14
N VAL A 761 16.64 -23.13 -16.71
CA VAL A 761 17.78 -23.86 -16.12
C VAL A 761 18.67 -24.37 -17.26
N LEU A 762 19.87 -23.83 -17.36
CA LEU A 762 20.84 -24.21 -18.40
C LEU A 762 21.65 -25.43 -17.99
N SER A 763 21.98 -25.55 -16.70
CA SER A 763 22.75 -26.67 -16.15
C SER A 763 22.54 -26.78 -14.65
N VAL A 764 22.62 -28.00 -14.14
CA VAL A 764 22.76 -28.33 -12.70
C VAL A 764 24.03 -29.21 -12.45
N ASP A 765 24.79 -29.51 -13.48
CA ASP A 765 25.99 -30.35 -13.46
C ASP A 765 27.20 -29.51 -12.95
N GLY A 766 27.75 -29.89 -11.78
CA GLY A 766 28.86 -29.18 -11.14
C GLY A 766 28.50 -27.81 -10.57
N ALA A 767 27.65 -27.02 -11.25
CA ALA A 767 27.12 -25.76 -10.81
C ALA A 767 25.70 -25.54 -11.37
N VAL A 768 24.88 -24.78 -10.67
CA VAL A 768 23.57 -24.36 -11.16
C VAL A 768 23.76 -23.11 -12.05
N THR A 769 23.36 -23.21 -13.32
CA THR A 769 23.39 -22.06 -14.26
C THR A 769 22.00 -21.79 -14.78
N LEU A 770 21.56 -20.54 -14.66
CA LEU A 770 20.22 -20.06 -15.04
C LEU A 770 20.34 -18.95 -16.08
N LEU A 771 19.47 -18.93 -17.05
CA LEU A 771 19.15 -17.76 -17.85
C LEU A 771 17.85 -17.16 -17.34
N VAL A 772 17.88 -15.91 -16.91
CA VAL A 772 16.72 -15.21 -16.31
C VAL A 772 16.30 -14.04 -17.20
N GLU A 773 15.06 -14.06 -17.66
CA GLU A 773 14.43 -12.98 -18.41
C GLU A 773 13.96 -11.89 -17.44
N VAL A 774 14.73 -10.82 -17.30
CA VAL A 774 14.44 -9.69 -16.40
C VAL A 774 13.84 -8.49 -17.11
N GLY A 775 13.89 -8.47 -18.45
CA GLY A 775 13.34 -7.42 -19.30
C GLY A 775 11.83 -7.31 -19.13
N GLY A 776 11.32 -6.07 -18.98
CA GLY A 776 9.87 -5.81 -18.78
C GLY A 776 9.30 -6.19 -17.42
N ALA A 777 10.08 -6.86 -16.54
CA ALA A 777 9.64 -7.26 -15.21
C ALA A 777 9.54 -6.11 -14.19
N GLN A 778 9.93 -4.89 -14.55
CA GLN A 778 9.92 -3.70 -13.68
C GLN A 778 10.69 -3.88 -12.35
N GLY A 779 11.74 -4.72 -12.36
CA GLY A 779 12.51 -5.05 -11.15
C GLY A 779 11.90 -6.16 -10.30
N ALA A 780 10.82 -6.79 -10.73
CA ALA A 780 10.25 -7.95 -10.03
C ALA A 780 11.19 -9.16 -10.09
N GLY A 781 11.23 -9.93 -8.99
CA GLY A 781 12.03 -11.15 -8.90
C GLY A 781 11.49 -12.29 -9.77
N ARG A 782 12.41 -13.04 -10.36
CA ARG A 782 12.16 -14.30 -11.07
C ARG A 782 12.90 -15.41 -10.34
N GLY A 783 12.28 -16.56 -10.14
CA GLY A 783 12.91 -17.58 -9.28
C GLY A 783 12.71 -19.01 -9.73
N VAL A 784 13.54 -19.88 -9.17
CA VAL A 784 13.47 -21.33 -9.28
C VAL A 784 13.77 -21.95 -7.92
N THR A 785 13.15 -23.10 -7.62
CA THR A 785 13.51 -23.92 -6.47
C THR A 785 13.98 -25.28 -6.97
N LEU A 786 15.24 -25.61 -6.70
CA LEU A 786 15.90 -26.86 -7.07
C LEU A 786 15.87 -27.81 -5.88
N ARG A 787 15.69 -29.11 -6.12
CA ARG A 787 15.71 -30.13 -5.10
C ARG A 787 17.12 -30.70 -4.97
N ARG A 788 17.58 -30.97 -3.75
CA ARG A 788 18.87 -31.65 -3.50
C ARG A 788 18.81 -33.11 -3.89
N SER A 789 19.83 -33.59 -4.63
CA SER A 789 19.98 -35.01 -5.00
C SER A 789 20.13 -35.86 -3.74
N GLY A 790 19.44 -37.01 -3.70
CA GLY A 790 19.50 -37.94 -2.57
C GLY A 790 18.70 -37.56 -1.32
N THR A 791 18.01 -36.43 -1.31
CA THR A 791 17.07 -36.12 -0.23
C THR A 791 15.76 -36.92 -0.42
N PRO A 792 15.30 -37.71 0.60
CA PRO A 792 13.96 -38.26 0.54
C PRO A 792 12.93 -37.17 0.24
N ALA A 793 11.89 -37.50 -0.50
CA ALA A 793 10.88 -36.54 -0.95
C ALA A 793 10.11 -35.92 0.24
N VAL A 794 10.69 -34.89 0.85
CA VAL A 794 10.00 -34.02 1.81
C VAL A 794 9.79 -32.71 1.09
N ALA A 795 8.59 -32.47 0.60
CA ALA A 795 8.15 -31.42 -0.30
C ALA A 795 8.69 -31.54 -1.74
N VAL A 796 8.01 -32.35 -2.54
CA VAL A 796 8.25 -32.42 -3.99
C VAL A 796 7.43 -31.32 -4.64
N ALA A 797 8.09 -30.39 -5.33
CA ALA A 797 7.41 -29.63 -6.36
C ALA A 797 7.23 -30.54 -7.59
N SER A 798 6.05 -31.06 -7.78
CA SER A 798 5.70 -31.81 -8.99
C SER A 798 5.07 -30.84 -9.97
N ALA A 799 5.60 -30.76 -11.19
CA ALA A 799 4.93 -30.11 -12.29
C ALA A 799 4.20 -31.17 -13.12
N LEU A 800 2.89 -31.14 -13.06
CA LEU A 800 2.04 -32.07 -13.79
C LEU A 800 1.53 -31.39 -15.07
N ALA A 801 1.78 -32.02 -16.22
CA ALA A 801 1.16 -31.58 -17.47
C ALA A 801 -0.32 -32.00 -17.49
N PRO A 802 -1.20 -31.21 -18.14
CA PRO A 802 -2.58 -31.64 -18.33
C PRO A 802 -2.64 -32.92 -19.15
N THR A 803 -3.44 -33.87 -18.74
CA THR A 803 -3.73 -35.07 -19.51
C THR A 803 -4.74 -34.82 -20.63
N ARG A 804 -5.53 -33.75 -20.46
CA ARG A 804 -6.54 -33.27 -21.41
C ARG A 804 -6.88 -31.82 -21.10
N ASP A 805 -7.22 -31.05 -22.14
CA ASP A 805 -7.82 -29.73 -21.97
C ASP A 805 -8.81 -29.41 -23.10
N SER A 806 -9.62 -28.41 -22.92
CA SER A 806 -10.54 -27.87 -23.91
C SER A 806 -11.09 -26.56 -23.44
N TYR A 807 -11.49 -25.68 -24.35
CA TYR A 807 -12.42 -24.63 -23.94
C TYR A 807 -13.86 -24.97 -24.36
N LEU A 808 -14.79 -24.42 -23.64
CA LEU A 808 -16.24 -24.61 -23.84
C LEU A 808 -16.86 -23.29 -24.24
N ARG A 809 -17.87 -23.33 -25.11
CA ARG A 809 -18.55 -22.13 -25.59
C ARG A 809 -20.07 -22.31 -25.51
N ASP A 810 -20.75 -21.30 -24.93
CA ASP A 810 -22.20 -21.33 -24.70
C ASP A 810 -23.04 -21.04 -25.96
N GLY A 811 -24.35 -20.96 -25.79
CA GLY A 811 -25.32 -20.61 -26.82
C GLY A 811 -25.41 -21.61 -27.95
N THR A 812 -25.48 -21.15 -29.19
CA THR A 812 -25.57 -22.00 -30.42
C THR A 812 -24.34 -22.89 -30.60
N TYR A 813 -23.26 -22.64 -29.85
CA TYR A 813 -22.03 -23.44 -29.89
C TYR A 813 -21.96 -24.45 -28.75
N GLY A 814 -23.02 -24.57 -27.93
CA GLY A 814 -23.06 -25.36 -26.73
C GLY A 814 -22.78 -26.85 -26.90
N ASP A 815 -22.97 -27.41 -28.08
CA ASP A 815 -22.68 -28.80 -28.43
C ASP A 815 -21.42 -28.98 -29.30
N THR A 816 -20.67 -27.89 -29.56
CA THR A 816 -19.42 -27.94 -30.32
C THR A 816 -18.25 -28.30 -29.38
N ASN A 817 -17.41 -29.23 -29.80
CA ASN A 817 -16.17 -29.60 -29.10
C ASN A 817 -15.00 -28.79 -29.63
N TYR A 818 -14.09 -28.38 -28.71
CA TYR A 818 -12.88 -27.58 -29.00
C TYR A 818 -11.60 -28.21 -28.40
N GLY A 819 -11.57 -29.52 -28.15
CA GLY A 819 -10.47 -30.22 -27.50
C GLY A 819 -9.18 -30.35 -28.32
N THR A 820 -9.14 -29.88 -29.58
CA THR A 820 -7.90 -29.85 -30.39
C THR A 820 -7.42 -28.43 -30.66
N ALA A 821 -7.95 -27.44 -29.94
CA ALA A 821 -7.60 -26.05 -30.14
C ALA A 821 -6.27 -25.73 -29.46
N THR A 822 -5.33 -25.11 -30.18
CA THR A 822 -4.04 -24.67 -29.64
C THR A 822 -4.16 -23.46 -28.71
N ALA A 823 -5.34 -22.81 -28.69
CA ALA A 823 -5.64 -21.72 -27.77
C ALA A 823 -7.00 -21.95 -27.10
N LEU A 824 -7.02 -21.82 -25.77
CA LEU A 824 -8.21 -21.94 -24.95
C LEU A 824 -8.77 -20.54 -24.68
N THR A 825 -9.89 -20.19 -25.33
CA THR A 825 -10.50 -18.89 -25.12
C THR A 825 -11.35 -18.88 -23.84
N VAL A 826 -11.16 -17.86 -23.01
CA VAL A 826 -11.91 -17.62 -21.77
C VAL A 826 -12.60 -16.25 -21.84
N LYS A 827 -13.91 -16.22 -21.58
CA LYS A 827 -14.69 -14.98 -21.49
C LYS A 827 -15.94 -15.20 -20.64
N ASN A 828 -16.21 -14.32 -19.67
CA ASN A 828 -17.50 -14.29 -18.98
C ASN A 828 -18.39 -13.17 -19.56
N THR A 829 -19.68 -13.40 -19.65
CA THR A 829 -20.67 -12.44 -20.16
C THR A 829 -21.86 -12.37 -19.20
N ASN A 830 -22.58 -11.22 -19.21
CA ASN A 830 -23.79 -11.06 -18.40
C ASN A 830 -25.00 -11.81 -18.96
N THR A 831 -24.90 -12.33 -20.19
CA THR A 831 -26.01 -12.99 -20.88
C THR A 831 -25.69 -14.45 -21.09
N ALA A 832 -26.30 -15.33 -20.33
CA ALA A 832 -26.19 -16.77 -20.51
C ALA A 832 -26.73 -17.19 -21.88
N GLY A 833 -26.05 -18.11 -22.55
CA GLY A 833 -26.46 -18.60 -23.86
C GLY A 833 -26.19 -17.62 -25.00
N SER A 834 -25.44 -16.55 -24.77
CA SER A 834 -25.13 -15.53 -25.81
C SER A 834 -24.23 -16.02 -26.95
N GLY A 835 -23.55 -17.16 -26.78
CA GLY A 835 -22.50 -17.63 -27.66
C GLY A 835 -21.13 -16.95 -27.44
N PHE A 836 -21.03 -16.04 -26.45
CA PHE A 836 -19.81 -15.35 -26.11
C PHE A 836 -19.23 -15.81 -24.76
N GLY A 837 -19.98 -16.53 -23.92
CA GLY A 837 -19.46 -17.17 -22.72
C GLY A 837 -18.52 -18.31 -23.10
N ARG A 838 -17.28 -18.28 -22.55
CA ARG A 838 -16.24 -19.30 -22.78
C ARG A 838 -15.47 -19.56 -21.52
N ARG A 839 -15.20 -20.82 -21.22
CA ARG A 839 -14.38 -21.26 -20.09
C ARG A 839 -13.42 -22.38 -20.51
N ALA A 840 -12.22 -22.41 -19.94
CA ALA A 840 -11.28 -23.48 -20.17
C ALA A 840 -11.43 -24.58 -19.11
N LEU A 841 -11.19 -25.84 -19.49
CA LEU A 841 -11.05 -27.00 -18.61
C LEU A 841 -9.66 -27.57 -18.74
N PHE A 842 -9.11 -28.03 -17.63
CA PHE A 842 -7.83 -28.75 -17.55
C PHE A 842 -8.00 -30.01 -16.68
N GLY A 843 -7.65 -31.16 -17.22
CA GLY A 843 -7.65 -32.42 -16.49
C GLY A 843 -6.24 -32.85 -16.17
N PHE A 844 -5.98 -33.25 -14.92
CA PHE A 844 -4.68 -33.71 -14.42
C PHE A 844 -4.80 -35.11 -13.81
N ASP A 845 -3.72 -35.86 -13.85
CA ASP A 845 -3.53 -37.03 -13.06
C ASP A 845 -2.64 -36.68 -11.87
N THR A 846 -3.20 -36.72 -10.65
CA THR A 846 -2.47 -36.42 -9.41
C THR A 846 -1.96 -37.69 -8.71
N SER A 847 -2.01 -38.85 -9.34
CA SER A 847 -1.55 -40.16 -8.76
C SER A 847 -0.07 -40.14 -8.34
N ALA A 848 0.74 -39.31 -9.01
CA ALA A 848 2.16 -39.13 -8.68
C ALA A 848 2.41 -38.23 -7.46
N VAL A 849 1.41 -37.52 -6.98
CA VAL A 849 1.52 -36.61 -5.82
C VAL A 849 1.52 -37.47 -4.54
N GLN A 850 2.65 -37.48 -3.83
CA GLN A 850 2.80 -38.23 -2.58
C GLN A 850 2.76 -37.25 -1.38
N GLY A 851 2.17 -37.70 -0.27
CA GLY A 851 2.12 -36.92 0.97
C GLY A 851 1.04 -35.84 1.00
N ALA A 852 1.06 -34.98 2.01
CA ALA A 852 0.06 -33.92 2.18
C ALA A 852 0.38 -32.74 1.26
N VAL A 853 -0.60 -32.28 0.48
CA VAL A 853 -0.46 -31.10 -0.39
C VAL A 853 -0.37 -29.84 0.47
N ARG A 854 0.74 -29.15 0.37
CA ARG A 854 1.01 -27.87 1.07
C ARG A 854 0.62 -26.66 0.24
N ARG A 855 0.87 -26.73 -1.07
CA ARG A 855 0.53 -25.69 -2.04
C ARG A 855 0.36 -26.32 -3.41
N ALA A 856 -0.61 -25.80 -4.18
CA ALA A 856 -0.70 -26.13 -5.59
C ALA A 856 -1.13 -24.90 -6.39
N VAL A 857 -0.48 -24.67 -7.53
CA VAL A 857 -0.73 -23.54 -8.43
C VAL A 857 -0.94 -24.08 -9.86
N LEU A 858 -2.07 -23.73 -10.46
CA LEU A 858 -2.27 -23.93 -11.90
C LEU A 858 -1.63 -22.74 -12.63
N TRP A 859 -0.61 -23.02 -13.41
CA TRP A 859 0.05 -22.06 -14.28
C TRP A 859 -0.53 -22.13 -15.68
N THR A 860 -1.00 -20.98 -16.20
CA THR A 860 -1.51 -20.79 -17.56
C THR A 860 -0.78 -19.62 -18.21
N TYR A 861 -0.50 -19.72 -19.51
CA TYR A 861 0.17 -18.66 -20.28
C TYR A 861 -0.78 -18.10 -21.33
N GLY A 862 -0.83 -16.79 -21.49
CA GLY A 862 -1.70 -16.17 -22.49
C GLY A 862 -1.81 -14.66 -22.38
N ALA A 863 -2.76 -14.08 -23.09
CA ALA A 863 -3.01 -12.64 -23.11
C ALA A 863 -4.49 -12.32 -23.31
N VAL A 864 -4.89 -11.10 -22.95
CA VAL A 864 -6.16 -10.50 -23.35
C VAL A 864 -6.19 -10.34 -24.87
N ALA A 865 -7.24 -10.86 -25.51
CA ALA A 865 -7.44 -10.86 -26.95
C ALA A 865 -8.46 -9.81 -27.43
N ASP A 866 -9.24 -9.23 -26.50
CA ASP A 866 -10.21 -8.17 -26.82
C ASP A 866 -9.52 -6.81 -26.96
N SER A 867 -9.91 -6.04 -27.97
CA SER A 867 -9.44 -4.66 -28.16
C SER A 867 -10.07 -3.65 -27.18
N GLY A 868 -11.11 -4.06 -26.44
CA GLY A 868 -11.87 -3.21 -25.52
C GLY A 868 -11.21 -2.99 -24.15
N GLY A 869 -10.02 -3.56 -23.92
CA GLY A 869 -9.30 -3.39 -22.65
C GLY A 869 -7.96 -4.10 -22.65
N THR A 870 -7.09 -3.76 -21.71
CA THR A 870 -5.72 -4.24 -21.65
C THR A 870 -5.46 -5.25 -20.53
N GLN A 871 -6.44 -5.52 -19.67
CA GLN A 871 -6.26 -6.40 -18.50
C GLN A 871 -7.60 -6.94 -18.00
N THR A 872 -7.59 -8.19 -17.49
CA THR A 872 -8.73 -8.81 -16.79
C THR A 872 -8.24 -9.78 -15.70
N SER A 873 -9.16 -10.31 -14.89
CA SER A 873 -8.87 -11.35 -13.90
C SER A 873 -9.31 -12.72 -14.40
N LEU A 874 -8.48 -13.71 -14.18
CA LEU A 874 -8.84 -15.12 -14.29
C LEU A 874 -9.07 -15.70 -12.90
N GLN A 875 -9.97 -16.69 -12.79
CA GLN A 875 -10.25 -17.43 -11.58
C GLN A 875 -10.32 -18.92 -11.89
N ALA A 876 -9.67 -19.71 -11.05
CA ALA A 876 -9.83 -21.16 -11.08
C ALA A 876 -11.07 -21.57 -10.29
N PHE A 877 -11.68 -22.67 -10.71
CA PHE A 877 -12.82 -23.29 -10.03
C PHE A 877 -12.57 -24.79 -9.91
N ALA A 878 -12.97 -25.36 -8.80
CA ALA A 878 -13.18 -26.80 -8.70
C ALA A 878 -14.30 -27.21 -9.65
N THR A 879 -14.36 -28.46 -10.04
CA THR A 879 -15.43 -29.01 -10.86
C THR A 879 -16.07 -30.21 -10.19
N GLY A 880 -17.29 -30.58 -10.62
CA GLY A 880 -17.89 -31.84 -10.27
C GLY A 880 -17.05 -33.02 -10.78
N GLY A 881 -17.24 -34.20 -10.16
CA GLY A 881 -16.47 -35.41 -10.48
C GLY A 881 -16.87 -36.12 -11.79
N GLU A 882 -17.63 -35.48 -12.68
CA GLU A 882 -18.11 -36.07 -13.92
C GLU A 882 -16.95 -36.38 -14.89
N ALA A 883 -16.92 -37.61 -15.39
CA ALA A 883 -15.93 -38.01 -16.39
C ALA A 883 -16.14 -37.28 -17.72
N TRP A 884 -15.08 -36.78 -18.31
CA TRP A 884 -15.10 -36.17 -19.63
C TRP A 884 -13.88 -36.59 -20.46
N THR A 885 -14.01 -36.51 -21.75
CA THR A 885 -12.90 -36.71 -22.69
C THR A 885 -12.70 -35.47 -23.52
N GLU A 886 -11.47 -35.20 -23.89
CA GLU A 886 -11.06 -34.02 -24.63
C GLU A 886 -11.82 -33.82 -25.94
N THR A 887 -12.06 -34.91 -26.66
CA THR A 887 -12.72 -34.91 -27.95
C THR A 887 -14.26 -34.95 -27.92
N ALA A 888 -14.86 -35.09 -26.71
CA ALA A 888 -16.32 -35.17 -26.57
C ALA A 888 -16.92 -34.12 -25.65
N VAL A 889 -16.13 -33.42 -24.84
CA VAL A 889 -16.60 -32.37 -23.91
C VAL A 889 -17.14 -31.19 -24.71
N THR A 890 -18.29 -30.69 -24.26
CA THR A 890 -18.95 -29.50 -24.82
C THR A 890 -19.51 -28.66 -23.69
N TRP A 891 -19.98 -27.45 -23.92
CA TRP A 891 -20.62 -26.64 -22.89
C TRP A 891 -21.80 -27.36 -22.23
N ASN A 892 -22.67 -27.97 -23.05
CA ASN A 892 -23.86 -28.67 -22.57
C ASN A 892 -23.56 -30.04 -21.93
N ARG A 893 -22.35 -30.56 -22.15
CA ARG A 893 -21.88 -31.87 -21.60
C ARG A 893 -20.52 -31.67 -20.95
N SER A 894 -20.45 -30.80 -19.94
CA SER A 894 -19.22 -30.51 -19.21
C SER A 894 -19.43 -30.72 -17.72
N PRO A 895 -18.36 -30.97 -16.98
CA PRO A 895 -18.42 -30.96 -15.53
C PRO A 895 -19.00 -29.66 -14.98
N SER A 896 -19.82 -29.77 -13.93
CA SER A 896 -20.41 -28.63 -13.25
C SER A 896 -19.34 -27.81 -12.56
N LEU A 897 -19.50 -26.46 -12.51
CA LEU A 897 -18.61 -25.60 -11.74
C LEU A 897 -18.90 -25.78 -10.26
N GLY A 898 -17.84 -26.01 -9.49
CA GLY A 898 -17.86 -26.05 -8.02
C GLY A 898 -17.35 -24.76 -7.38
N ALA A 899 -16.64 -24.90 -6.25
CA ALA A 899 -16.13 -23.78 -5.49
C ALA A 899 -15.12 -22.94 -6.29
N ALA A 900 -15.19 -21.61 -6.13
CA ALA A 900 -14.17 -20.70 -6.61
C ALA A 900 -12.87 -20.90 -5.80
N LEU A 901 -11.76 -20.94 -6.51
CA LEU A 901 -10.40 -21.10 -5.99
C LEU A 901 -9.60 -19.80 -6.16
N GLY A 902 -8.28 -19.88 -6.30
CA GLY A 902 -7.43 -18.73 -6.50
C GLY A 902 -7.70 -17.97 -7.79
N SER A 903 -7.37 -16.69 -7.80
CA SER A 903 -7.46 -15.79 -8.95
C SER A 903 -6.11 -15.18 -9.29
N GLY A 904 -5.93 -14.82 -10.58
CA GLY A 904 -4.75 -14.15 -11.08
C GLY A 904 -5.12 -13.13 -12.16
N ARG A 905 -4.23 -12.21 -12.46
CA ARG A 905 -4.44 -11.18 -13.48
C ARG A 905 -3.69 -11.49 -14.75
N ILE A 906 -4.29 -11.13 -15.87
CA ILE A 906 -3.71 -11.27 -17.18
C ILE A 906 -3.85 -9.98 -17.98
N SER A 907 -2.78 -9.60 -18.67
CA SER A 907 -2.72 -8.37 -19.48
C SER A 907 -2.84 -8.65 -20.99
N GLY A 908 -2.80 -7.59 -21.78
CA GLY A 908 -2.69 -7.69 -23.24
C GLY A 908 -1.32 -8.15 -23.75
N THR A 909 -0.30 -8.21 -22.89
CA THR A 909 0.98 -8.85 -23.19
C THR A 909 0.95 -10.27 -22.67
N ALA A 910 1.30 -11.25 -23.51
CA ALA A 910 1.32 -12.65 -23.12
C ALA A 910 2.31 -12.89 -21.98
N ASP A 911 1.83 -13.49 -20.89
CA ASP A 911 2.63 -13.83 -19.71
C ASP A 911 1.97 -14.99 -18.94
N TRP A 912 2.71 -15.54 -17.97
CA TRP A 912 2.22 -16.55 -17.09
C TRP A 912 1.28 -15.98 -16.00
N VAL A 913 0.22 -16.73 -15.72
CA VAL A 913 -0.72 -16.45 -14.63
C VAL A 913 -0.84 -17.68 -13.73
N GLY A 914 -0.48 -17.53 -12.47
CA GLY A 914 -0.63 -18.57 -11.45
C GLY A 914 -1.96 -18.44 -10.70
N LEU A 915 -2.70 -19.53 -10.61
CA LEU A 915 -3.97 -19.62 -9.89
C LEU A 915 -3.82 -20.62 -8.75
N ASP A 916 -4.01 -20.19 -7.51
CA ASP A 916 -3.94 -21.09 -6.33
C ASP A 916 -5.10 -22.08 -6.37
N VAL A 917 -4.76 -23.37 -6.42
CA VAL A 917 -5.70 -24.49 -6.47
C VAL A 917 -5.45 -25.51 -5.38
N THR A 918 -4.73 -25.12 -4.33
CA THR A 918 -4.28 -25.99 -3.22
C THR A 918 -5.41 -26.85 -2.65
N ALA A 919 -6.58 -26.24 -2.39
CA ALA A 919 -7.70 -26.96 -1.79
C ALA A 919 -8.26 -28.07 -2.72
N ALA A 920 -8.33 -27.80 -4.04
CA ALA A 920 -8.83 -28.77 -5.01
C ALA A 920 -7.84 -29.94 -5.20
N VAL A 921 -6.54 -29.65 -5.26
CA VAL A 921 -5.49 -30.68 -5.38
C VAL A 921 -5.41 -31.55 -4.13
N ALA A 922 -5.51 -30.93 -2.94
CA ALA A 922 -5.53 -31.67 -1.67
C ALA A 922 -6.75 -32.60 -1.56
N ALA A 923 -7.90 -32.17 -2.06
CA ALA A 923 -9.11 -32.98 -2.08
C ALA A 923 -9.06 -34.15 -3.11
N ALA A 924 -8.29 -33.98 -4.19
CA ALA A 924 -8.15 -34.97 -5.27
C ALA A 924 -6.95 -35.91 -5.08
N ALA A 925 -6.26 -35.88 -3.93
CA ALA A 925 -4.97 -36.57 -3.71
C ALA A 925 -4.98 -38.03 -4.17
N GLY A 926 -4.11 -38.35 -5.15
CA GLY A 926 -3.94 -39.69 -5.72
C GLY A 926 -4.93 -40.07 -6.84
N GLY A 927 -5.71 -39.11 -7.37
CA GLY A 927 -6.71 -39.39 -8.41
C GLY A 927 -6.72 -38.38 -9.55
N GLY A 928 -7.76 -38.48 -10.41
CA GLY A 928 -7.98 -37.51 -11.47
C GLY A 928 -8.54 -36.20 -10.94
N LEU A 929 -7.99 -35.08 -11.38
CA LEU A 929 -8.42 -33.71 -11.04
C LEU A 929 -8.89 -33.00 -12.31
N THR A 930 -10.04 -32.33 -12.24
CA THR A 930 -10.44 -31.39 -13.26
C THR A 930 -10.59 -29.98 -12.66
N LEU A 931 -9.99 -29.00 -13.29
CA LEU A 931 -10.08 -27.59 -12.93
C LEU A 931 -10.72 -26.82 -14.09
N ALA A 932 -11.56 -25.87 -13.79
CA ALA A 932 -12.02 -24.90 -14.77
C ALA A 932 -11.35 -23.54 -14.54
N VAL A 933 -11.02 -22.85 -15.62
CA VAL A 933 -10.55 -21.46 -15.59
C VAL A 933 -11.57 -20.61 -16.31
N TRP A 934 -12.05 -19.61 -15.60
CA TRP A 934 -13.00 -18.63 -16.13
C TRP A 934 -12.66 -17.24 -15.55
N GLN A 935 -13.52 -16.28 -15.73
CA GLN A 935 -13.47 -15.02 -15.02
C GLN A 935 -14.37 -15.09 -13.79
N PRO A 936 -14.18 -14.25 -12.75
CA PRO A 936 -15.01 -14.26 -11.56
C PRO A 936 -16.50 -14.23 -11.89
N LEU A 937 -17.29 -14.99 -11.17
CA LEU A 937 -18.74 -15.06 -11.39
C LEU A 937 -19.37 -13.68 -11.16
N GLY A 938 -20.27 -13.28 -12.07
CA GLY A 938 -20.91 -11.96 -12.03
C GLY A 938 -20.11 -10.84 -12.70
N ALA A 939 -18.87 -11.08 -13.09
CA ALA A 939 -18.08 -10.12 -13.88
C ALA A 939 -18.31 -10.27 -15.38
N VAL A 940 -18.37 -9.16 -16.11
CA VAL A 940 -18.21 -9.16 -17.58
C VAL A 940 -16.74 -9.00 -17.89
N GLY A 941 -16.16 -10.02 -18.52
CA GLY A 941 -14.75 -10.07 -18.80
C GLY A 941 -14.38 -9.79 -20.24
N LEU A 942 -13.10 -9.48 -20.45
CA LEU A 942 -12.48 -9.43 -21.78
C LEU A 942 -12.15 -10.86 -22.23
N ALA A 943 -12.20 -11.13 -23.55
CA ALA A 943 -11.74 -12.40 -24.08
C ALA A 943 -10.23 -12.55 -23.80
N VAL A 944 -9.84 -13.71 -23.32
CA VAL A 944 -8.47 -14.11 -23.04
C VAL A 944 -8.17 -15.36 -23.84
N ASN A 945 -7.04 -15.41 -24.53
CA ASN A 945 -6.54 -16.64 -25.14
C ASN A 945 -5.41 -17.17 -24.27
N LEU A 946 -5.60 -18.39 -23.76
CA LEU A 946 -4.60 -19.16 -23.01
C LEU A 946 -4.03 -20.24 -23.94
N ASN A 947 -2.76 -20.58 -23.76
CA ASN A 947 -2.19 -21.71 -24.44
C ASN A 947 -2.83 -23.04 -23.95
N SER A 948 -3.02 -23.99 -24.86
CA SER A 948 -3.43 -25.34 -24.53
C SER A 948 -2.23 -26.27 -24.43
N ARG A 949 -2.48 -27.54 -24.08
CA ARG A 949 -1.47 -28.59 -24.11
C ARG A 949 -0.95 -28.89 -25.54
N GLU A 950 -1.67 -28.52 -26.59
CA GLU A 950 -1.27 -28.63 -27.99
C GLU A 950 -0.32 -27.50 -28.44
N SER A 951 -0.13 -26.48 -27.60
CA SER A 951 0.79 -25.37 -27.92
C SER A 951 2.24 -25.89 -27.97
N THR A 952 3.03 -25.35 -28.88
CA THR A 952 4.44 -25.75 -29.06
C THR A 952 5.37 -25.16 -28.00
N ALA A 953 4.91 -24.12 -27.26
CA ALA A 953 5.65 -23.45 -26.20
C ALA A 953 4.70 -22.98 -25.10
N HIS A 954 5.19 -22.80 -23.90
CA HIS A 954 4.45 -22.27 -22.74
C HIS A 954 3.14 -23.03 -22.46
N GLN A 955 3.21 -24.37 -22.47
CA GLN A 955 2.08 -25.23 -22.15
C GLN A 955 1.65 -25.03 -20.69
N PRO A 956 0.35 -25.12 -20.36
CA PRO A 956 -0.13 -25.05 -18.99
C PRO A 956 0.40 -26.22 -18.15
N PHE A 957 0.57 -26.00 -16.86
CA PHE A 957 0.99 -27.04 -15.92
C PHE A 957 0.48 -26.78 -14.51
N LEU A 958 0.38 -27.83 -13.72
CA LEU A 958 0.01 -27.80 -12.33
C LEU A 958 1.27 -28.00 -11.46
N GLU A 959 1.70 -26.97 -10.76
CA GLU A 959 2.76 -27.03 -9.75
C GLU A 959 2.16 -27.50 -8.43
N VAL A 960 2.67 -28.59 -7.85
CA VAL A 960 2.21 -29.11 -6.56
C VAL A 960 3.37 -29.26 -5.61
N ILE A 961 3.28 -28.64 -4.45
CA ILE A 961 4.20 -28.83 -3.32
C ILE A 961 3.52 -29.73 -2.30
N SER A 962 4.03 -30.93 -2.12
CA SER A 962 3.55 -31.89 -1.13
C SER A 962 4.64 -32.31 -0.16
N SER A 963 4.28 -32.81 1.03
CA SER A 963 5.22 -33.22 2.10
C SER A 963 4.93 -34.61 2.58
#